data_3f3e5abe25b5b7709333c7aa76992c15
#
_entry.id   3f3e5abe25b5b7709333c7aa76992c15
#
_cell.length_a   1.000
_cell.length_b   1.000
_cell.length_c   1.000
_cell.angle_alpha   90.00
_cell.angle_beta   90.00
_cell.angle_gamma   90.00
#
_symmetry.space_group_name_H-M   'P 1'
#
loop_
_entity.id
_entity.type
_entity.pdbx_description
1 polymer ?
#
loop_
_entity_poly.entity_id
_entity_poly.type
_entity_poly.pdbx_seq_one_letter_code
_entity_poly.pdbx_strand_id
1 'polypeptide(L)'
;MSEINKFIRDQLSVWPLAATNFRLIKTARHKEFTVNDQKVKAQLNPCRIASSTADIDADTIAARKCFLCVENRHKEQFHLKYEGKKGRNYNIQVNPFPIFRNHLVVVRDEHLPQTIWHHFPDMLLFSKMYPDFTVYYNGPVSGASAPDHLHFQACPRGMLPLEQKIDSFLDQPGEPIATVQDASLYKHEGFTRGVYALKATTQKSMAKLTYRLLECSPRHSGEYEPRFNLYCWYKGGEFRTFVVLRSQYRSHHYDSTGPDQLTIGPGAAEMAGFFITPKEEDFAKLSDRLLTEVIDEVSISEEEEKMVGWRLSRKQKLIDVGIMAAQEIVFEIISDGAGPQRVSFSDGRINYGGALYDSLTFDAITRSTLFAEPTFILYDVPIGIGFHWEKKITRKFAGRLSFIVEGDAIRAVNRIGVEDYLLSVVSSEMHEEAPVEFLKAHAIISRSWLMNNLQTHKGFDVCADDHCQRYQGLDGAEGEAVRDAIDQTWGQLLTSEGEICDTRYSKCCGGRTELFSTCWEDKDYSYLQSVKDEYCGEAAPELLSRVLNDYDLPTSDYYRWEVRYTRKELSELIMRKTGFNFGTVQALDPVEIGPSGRIKYMRVVGSKHTATIGKELEIRRALSETHLKSSAFSIEWEEDTCVLRGRGWGHGVGFCQIGAAVMADKGFDCTQILSHYYKGAEISGKHE
;
A
#
# COMPACT_ATOMS: atom_id res chain seq x y z
N MET A 1 41.18 -22.64 -10.96
CA MET A 1 41.07 -21.58 -9.90
C MET A 1 40.03 -20.60 -10.42
N SER A 2 38.99 -20.28 -9.65
CA SER A 2 37.95 -19.37 -10.14
C SER A 2 38.54 -17.97 -10.42
N GLU A 3 37.93 -17.24 -11.36
CA GLU A 3 38.32 -15.87 -11.73
C GLU A 3 38.42 -14.96 -10.50
N ILE A 4 37.43 -15.04 -9.58
CA ILE A 4 37.44 -14.29 -8.32
C ILE A 4 38.65 -14.63 -7.44
N ASN A 5 39.03 -15.89 -7.30
CA ASN A 5 40.17 -16.25 -6.48
C ASN A 5 41.49 -15.73 -7.08
N LYS A 6 41.59 -15.64 -8.40
CA LYS A 6 42.71 -15.00 -9.09
C LYS A 6 42.71 -13.49 -8.80
N PHE A 7 41.56 -12.83 -8.99
CA PHE A 7 41.40 -11.41 -8.74
C PHE A 7 41.80 -11.02 -7.30
N ILE A 8 41.33 -11.76 -6.28
CA ILE A 8 41.65 -11.48 -4.88
C ILE A 8 43.18 -11.60 -4.66
N ARG A 9 43.81 -12.64 -5.18
CA ARG A 9 45.25 -12.84 -5.04
C ARG A 9 46.05 -11.72 -5.71
N ASP A 10 45.67 -11.35 -6.94
CA ASP A 10 46.35 -10.29 -7.70
C ASP A 10 46.17 -8.93 -6.98
N GLN A 11 44.96 -8.63 -6.44
CA GLN A 11 44.70 -7.44 -5.64
C GLN A 11 45.56 -7.39 -4.37
N LEU A 12 45.68 -8.49 -3.63
CA LEU A 12 46.48 -8.54 -2.40
C LEU A 12 47.99 -8.47 -2.67
N SER A 13 48.43 -8.76 -3.88
CA SER A 13 49.84 -8.63 -4.24
C SER A 13 50.30 -7.18 -4.43
N VAL A 14 49.37 -6.27 -4.74
CA VAL A 14 49.64 -4.85 -5.06
C VAL A 14 49.17 -3.87 -4.02
N TRP A 15 48.29 -4.28 -3.08
CA TRP A 15 47.73 -3.39 -2.07
C TRP A 15 48.15 -3.75 -0.65
N PRO A 16 49.23 -3.12 -0.10
CA PRO A 16 49.81 -3.48 1.20
C PRO A 16 48.86 -3.44 2.37
N LEU A 17 47.95 -2.42 2.41
CA LEU A 17 46.94 -2.29 3.46
C LEU A 17 46.03 -3.54 3.49
N ALA A 18 45.43 -3.87 2.34
CA ALA A 18 44.52 -5.00 2.25
C ALA A 18 45.30 -6.32 2.55
N ALA A 19 46.48 -6.48 1.99
CA ALA A 19 47.32 -7.67 2.24
C ALA A 19 47.65 -7.87 3.72
N THR A 20 47.94 -6.78 4.43
CA THR A 20 48.21 -6.82 5.88
C THR A 20 46.98 -7.23 6.66
N ASN A 21 45.84 -6.60 6.39
CA ASN A 21 44.58 -6.90 7.08
C ASN A 21 44.09 -8.33 6.81
N PHE A 22 44.27 -8.85 5.58
CA PHE A 22 43.99 -10.26 5.25
C PHE A 22 44.91 -11.26 5.94
N ARG A 23 46.15 -10.86 6.28
CA ARG A 23 47.05 -11.68 7.11
C ARG A 23 46.59 -11.68 8.58
N LEU A 24 46.20 -10.52 9.11
CA LEU A 24 45.73 -10.38 10.50
C LEU A 24 44.50 -11.23 10.80
N ILE A 25 43.51 -11.30 9.90
CA ILE A 25 42.32 -12.13 10.13
C ILE A 25 42.63 -13.63 10.17
N LYS A 26 43.74 -14.12 9.56
CA LYS A 26 44.14 -15.53 9.64
C LYS A 26 44.58 -15.92 11.06
N THR A 27 45.04 -14.97 11.84
CA THR A 27 45.53 -15.15 13.22
C THR A 27 44.59 -14.49 14.24
N ALA A 28 43.44 -14.02 13.81
CA ALA A 28 42.46 -13.40 14.68
C ALA A 28 41.97 -14.40 15.77
N ARG A 29 41.85 -13.90 16.99
CA ARG A 29 41.29 -14.70 18.10
C ARG A 29 39.79 -14.84 17.96
N HIS A 30 39.30 -16.04 18.27
CA HIS A 30 37.87 -16.36 18.24
C HIS A 30 37.44 -16.94 19.56
N LYS A 31 36.17 -16.69 19.92
CA LYS A 31 35.43 -17.36 20.99
C LYS A 31 34.12 -17.92 20.41
N GLU A 32 33.64 -19.01 21.01
CA GLU A 32 32.32 -19.56 20.67
C GLU A 32 31.37 -19.32 21.82
N PHE A 33 30.12 -18.99 21.49
CA PHE A 33 29.05 -18.71 22.40
C PHE A 33 27.77 -19.41 21.94
N THR A 34 26.75 -19.38 22.79
CA THR A 34 25.39 -19.80 22.45
C THR A 34 24.44 -18.64 22.66
N VAL A 35 23.80 -18.19 21.59
CA VAL A 35 22.76 -17.16 21.61
C VAL A 35 21.44 -17.85 21.27
N ASN A 36 20.50 -17.83 22.22
CA ASN A 36 19.35 -18.70 22.19
C ASN A 36 19.84 -20.13 21.86
N ASP A 37 19.26 -20.88 21.01
CA ASP A 37 19.75 -22.23 20.68
C ASP A 37 20.77 -22.30 19.52
N GLN A 38 21.32 -21.16 19.14
CA GLN A 38 22.26 -21.04 18.01
C GLN A 38 23.71 -20.88 18.50
N LYS A 39 24.62 -21.76 18.06
CA LYS A 39 26.06 -21.54 18.22
C LYS A 39 26.51 -20.37 17.36
N VAL A 40 27.21 -19.44 17.97
CA VAL A 40 27.73 -18.23 17.34
C VAL A 40 29.23 -18.10 17.59
N LYS A 41 29.89 -17.29 16.76
CA LYS A 41 31.32 -17.00 16.85
C LYS A 41 31.54 -15.52 17.07
N ALA A 42 32.49 -15.18 17.93
CA ALA A 42 32.99 -13.81 18.04
C ALA A 42 34.48 -13.78 17.60
N GLN A 43 34.85 -12.73 16.89
CA GLN A 43 36.20 -12.45 16.39
C GLN A 43 36.69 -11.12 16.95
N LEU A 44 37.87 -11.13 17.54
CA LEU A 44 38.61 -9.91 17.81
C LEU A 44 39.26 -9.40 16.51
N ASN A 45 38.79 -8.23 16.04
CA ASN A 45 39.25 -7.69 14.75
C ASN A 45 39.47 -6.17 14.82
N PRO A 46 40.63 -5.72 15.32
CA PRO A 46 40.92 -4.28 15.47
C PRO A 46 40.87 -3.47 14.16
N CYS A 47 41.07 -4.14 13.01
CA CYS A 47 41.00 -3.48 11.71
C CYS A 47 39.59 -2.91 11.39
N ARG A 48 38.56 -3.40 12.07
CA ARG A 48 37.15 -3.00 11.87
C ARG A 48 36.73 -1.78 12.66
N ILE A 49 37.60 -1.21 13.48
CA ILE A 49 37.21 -0.09 14.37
C ILE A 49 36.51 1.04 13.59
N ALA A 50 37.05 1.50 12.47
CA ALA A 50 36.48 2.55 11.66
C ALA A 50 35.10 2.21 11.07
N SER A 51 34.86 0.94 10.72
CA SER A 51 33.55 0.50 10.21
C SER A 51 32.53 0.27 11.32
N SER A 52 32.97 -0.22 12.49
CA SER A 52 32.10 -0.49 13.63
C SER A 52 31.67 0.80 14.35
N THR A 53 32.48 1.87 14.23
CA THR A 53 32.18 3.19 14.81
C THR A 53 31.73 4.22 13.77
N ALA A 54 31.40 3.79 12.55
CA ALA A 54 30.93 4.70 11.51
C ALA A 54 29.67 5.42 11.95
N ASP A 55 29.68 6.73 11.83
CA ASP A 55 28.51 7.57 11.99
C ASP A 55 27.78 7.67 10.65
N ILE A 56 26.46 7.46 10.69
CA ILE A 56 25.61 7.41 9.51
C ILE A 56 24.50 8.48 9.55
N ASP A 57 24.64 9.49 10.44
CA ASP A 57 23.72 10.62 10.40
C ASP A 57 23.81 11.39 9.08
N ALA A 58 22.71 12.05 8.71
CA ALA A 58 22.58 12.71 7.42
C ALA A 58 23.64 13.79 7.19
N ASP A 59 24.02 14.54 8.24
CA ASP A 59 24.99 15.64 8.16
C ASP A 59 26.42 15.09 7.96
N THR A 60 26.79 14.04 8.67
CA THR A 60 28.07 13.34 8.50
C THR A 60 28.20 12.75 7.10
N ILE A 61 27.14 12.11 6.59
CA ILE A 61 27.13 11.55 5.24
C ILE A 61 27.25 12.66 4.19
N ALA A 62 26.52 13.75 4.32
CA ALA A 62 26.56 14.88 3.38
C ALA A 62 27.94 15.59 3.36
N ALA A 63 28.64 15.61 4.49
CA ALA A 63 29.94 16.28 4.62
C ALA A 63 31.12 15.44 4.08
N ARG A 64 30.98 14.09 3.95
CA ARG A 64 32.05 13.21 3.51
C ARG A 64 32.01 12.91 2.01
N LYS A 65 33.17 12.65 1.43
CA LYS A 65 33.24 12.03 0.11
C LYS A 65 32.89 10.53 0.22
N CYS A 66 32.01 10.07 -0.66
CA CYS A 66 31.66 8.65 -0.70
C CYS A 66 32.87 7.81 -1.12
N PHE A 67 33.34 6.95 -0.24
CA PHE A 67 34.53 6.10 -0.46
C PHE A 67 34.26 4.92 -1.40
N LEU A 68 33.01 4.65 -1.77
CA LEU A 68 32.67 3.62 -2.74
C LEU A 68 32.62 4.12 -4.18
N CYS A 69 32.51 5.45 -4.38
CA CYS A 69 32.54 6.07 -5.71
C CYS A 69 33.92 5.86 -6.38
N VAL A 70 33.90 5.67 -7.69
CA VAL A 70 35.10 5.35 -8.48
C VAL A 70 36.20 6.38 -8.32
N GLU A 71 35.83 7.67 -8.31
CA GLU A 71 36.74 8.81 -8.19
C GLU A 71 37.42 8.96 -6.83
N ASN A 72 36.83 8.33 -5.78
CA ASN A 72 37.35 8.43 -4.41
C ASN A 72 38.08 7.15 -3.94
N ARG A 73 38.17 6.15 -4.80
CA ARG A 73 38.83 4.85 -4.48
C ARG A 73 40.34 4.99 -4.30
N HIS A 74 40.89 4.08 -3.52
CA HIS A 74 42.34 3.99 -3.37
C HIS A 74 42.97 3.60 -4.72
N LYS A 75 44.12 4.19 -5.06
CA LYS A 75 44.79 4.01 -6.34
C LYS A 75 45.17 2.53 -6.62
N GLU A 76 45.42 1.78 -5.57
CA GLU A 76 45.82 0.35 -5.65
C GLU A 76 44.60 -0.60 -5.64
N GLN A 77 43.38 -0.06 -5.48
CA GLN A 77 42.16 -0.86 -5.45
C GLN A 77 41.64 -1.15 -6.85
N PHE A 78 41.84 -2.38 -7.30
CA PHE A 78 41.27 -2.87 -8.56
C PHE A 78 39.83 -3.28 -8.39
N HIS A 79 39.14 -3.47 -9.49
CA HIS A 79 37.78 -3.99 -9.52
C HIS A 79 37.59 -4.95 -10.69
N LEU A 80 36.68 -5.89 -10.51
CA LEU A 80 36.17 -6.77 -11.55
C LEU A 80 34.76 -6.31 -11.92
N LYS A 81 34.47 -6.16 -13.21
CA LYS A 81 33.17 -5.75 -13.69
C LYS A 81 32.14 -6.86 -13.50
N TYR A 82 30.95 -6.48 -13.06
CA TYR A 82 29.82 -7.35 -12.94
C TYR A 82 28.57 -6.66 -13.53
N GLU A 83 27.93 -7.30 -14.51
CA GLU A 83 26.70 -6.82 -15.10
C GLU A 83 25.50 -7.56 -14.48
N GLY A 84 24.63 -6.80 -13.83
CA GLY A 84 23.38 -7.26 -13.26
C GLY A 84 22.23 -7.27 -14.30
N LYS A 85 21.00 -7.39 -13.83
CA LYS A 85 19.82 -7.36 -14.69
C LYS A 85 19.62 -6.00 -15.35
N LYS A 86 19.05 -6.00 -16.56
CA LYS A 86 18.74 -4.78 -17.33
C LYS A 86 19.96 -3.86 -17.55
N GLY A 87 21.16 -4.42 -17.72
CA GLY A 87 22.37 -3.65 -17.99
C GLY A 87 22.89 -2.85 -16.79
N ARG A 88 22.48 -3.17 -15.56
CA ARG A 88 23.00 -2.48 -14.36
C ARG A 88 24.44 -2.92 -14.09
N ASN A 89 25.35 -1.96 -14.02
CA ASN A 89 26.77 -2.20 -13.83
C ASN A 89 27.19 -2.11 -12.37
N TYR A 90 28.03 -3.02 -11.94
CA TYR A 90 28.63 -3.10 -10.61
C TYR A 90 30.13 -3.33 -10.71
N ASN A 91 30.85 -3.00 -9.64
CA ASN A 91 32.26 -3.28 -9.45
C ASN A 91 32.45 -4.23 -8.26
N ILE A 92 33.00 -5.39 -8.50
CA ILE A 92 33.45 -6.32 -7.45
C ILE A 92 34.80 -5.83 -6.94
N GLN A 93 34.93 -5.65 -5.64
CA GLN A 93 36.14 -5.15 -4.98
C GLN A 93 36.49 -6.03 -3.80
N VAL A 94 37.76 -6.11 -3.46
CA VAL A 94 38.23 -6.72 -2.22
C VAL A 94 37.95 -5.73 -1.08
N ASN A 95 37.33 -6.19 0.00
CA ASN A 95 37.13 -5.36 1.18
C ASN A 95 38.48 -5.15 1.89
N PRO A 96 39.00 -3.90 2.02
CA PRO A 96 40.31 -3.67 2.65
C PRO A 96 40.33 -3.93 4.15
N PHE A 97 39.16 -3.99 4.80
CA PHE A 97 38.97 -4.29 6.22
C PHE A 97 38.15 -5.59 6.36
N PRO A 98 38.73 -6.75 6.00
CA PRO A 98 37.93 -7.97 5.90
C PRO A 98 37.47 -8.49 7.25
N ILE A 99 36.33 -9.20 7.23
CA ILE A 99 35.82 -10.05 8.33
C ILE A 99 36.21 -11.51 8.02
N PHE A 100 36.11 -11.88 6.76
CA PHE A 100 36.32 -13.24 6.26
C PHE A 100 37.45 -13.28 5.25
N ARG A 101 38.08 -14.45 5.10
CA ARG A 101 38.92 -14.71 3.91
C ARG A 101 38.07 -14.53 2.66
N ASN A 102 38.60 -13.92 1.63
CA ASN A 102 37.89 -13.64 0.38
C ASN A 102 36.60 -12.77 0.58
N HIS A 103 36.68 -11.77 1.45
CA HIS A 103 35.61 -10.82 1.68
C HIS A 103 35.54 -9.78 0.55
N LEU A 104 34.41 -9.71 -0.14
CA LEU A 104 34.16 -8.85 -1.30
C LEU A 104 33.08 -7.82 -1.00
N VAL A 105 33.16 -6.69 -1.71
CA VAL A 105 32.11 -5.67 -1.79
C VAL A 105 31.73 -5.53 -3.27
N VAL A 106 30.45 -5.59 -3.57
CA VAL A 106 29.88 -5.43 -4.92
C VAL A 106 29.13 -4.12 -4.95
N VAL A 107 29.71 -3.13 -5.59
CA VAL A 107 29.30 -1.73 -5.54
C VAL A 107 28.64 -1.33 -6.84
N ARG A 108 27.49 -0.69 -6.80
CA ARG A 108 26.83 -0.09 -7.96
C ARG A 108 27.74 0.98 -8.58
N ASP A 109 27.83 1.04 -9.91
CA ASP A 109 28.67 2.07 -10.57
C ASP A 109 28.14 3.49 -10.35
N GLU A 110 26.81 3.63 -10.37
CA GLU A 110 26.13 4.88 -10.08
C GLU A 110 26.02 5.11 -8.57
N HIS A 111 26.21 6.35 -8.13
CA HIS A 111 25.99 6.73 -6.74
C HIS A 111 24.49 6.82 -6.47
N LEU A 112 23.93 5.76 -5.90
CA LEU A 112 22.52 5.63 -5.56
C LEU A 112 22.40 5.25 -4.08
N PRO A 113 21.38 5.72 -3.36
CA PRO A 113 21.15 5.33 -1.97
C PRO A 113 21.04 3.82 -1.80
N GLN A 114 21.43 3.32 -0.63
CA GLN A 114 21.32 1.92 -0.26
C GLN A 114 19.84 1.49 -0.27
N THR A 115 19.48 0.57 -1.17
CA THR A 115 18.15 -0.01 -1.30
C THR A 115 18.19 -1.38 -1.95
N ILE A 116 17.32 -2.29 -1.48
CA ILE A 116 17.17 -3.60 -2.09
C ILE A 116 16.14 -3.61 -3.22
N TRP A 117 15.22 -2.64 -3.22
CA TRP A 117 14.16 -2.56 -4.22
C TRP A 117 14.74 -2.52 -5.63
N HIS A 118 14.30 -3.42 -6.49
CA HIS A 118 14.80 -3.65 -7.85
C HIS A 118 16.21 -4.25 -7.97
N HIS A 119 17.01 -4.32 -6.89
CA HIS A 119 18.41 -4.77 -6.92
C HIS A 119 18.62 -6.19 -6.38
N PHE A 120 17.66 -6.77 -5.67
CA PHE A 120 17.77 -8.15 -5.19
C PHE A 120 17.96 -9.19 -6.33
N PRO A 121 17.32 -9.06 -7.52
CA PRO A 121 17.63 -9.94 -8.65
C PRO A 121 19.11 -9.94 -9.08
N ASP A 122 19.84 -8.84 -8.86
CA ASP A 122 21.27 -8.76 -9.15
C ASP A 122 22.09 -9.55 -8.12
N MET A 123 21.73 -9.48 -6.82
CA MET A 123 22.33 -10.34 -5.80
C MET A 123 22.12 -11.83 -6.10
N LEU A 124 20.91 -12.22 -6.50
CA LEU A 124 20.60 -13.60 -6.89
C LEU A 124 21.40 -14.04 -8.12
N LEU A 125 21.56 -13.17 -9.12
CA LEU A 125 22.38 -13.47 -10.29
C LEU A 125 23.85 -13.67 -9.89
N PHE A 126 24.39 -12.80 -9.03
CA PHE A 126 25.75 -12.92 -8.50
C PHE A 126 25.94 -14.25 -7.76
N SER A 127 25.03 -14.63 -6.88
CA SER A 127 25.09 -15.90 -6.14
C SER A 127 25.09 -17.13 -7.05
N LYS A 128 24.38 -17.06 -8.20
CA LYS A 128 24.37 -18.11 -9.21
C LYS A 128 25.69 -18.17 -10.03
N MET A 129 26.25 -17.01 -10.34
CA MET A 129 27.53 -16.93 -11.05
C MET A 129 28.73 -17.41 -10.17
N TYR A 130 28.63 -17.15 -8.87
CA TYR A 130 29.68 -17.46 -7.91
C TYR A 130 29.11 -18.31 -6.74
N PRO A 131 28.76 -19.60 -6.99
CA PRO A 131 28.03 -20.42 -6.01
C PRO A 131 28.85 -20.78 -4.76
N ASP A 132 30.17 -20.53 -4.78
CA ASP A 132 31.05 -20.68 -3.62
C ASP A 132 30.93 -19.52 -2.60
N PHE A 133 30.09 -18.51 -2.89
CA PHE A 133 29.90 -17.34 -2.06
C PHE A 133 28.46 -17.23 -1.55
N THR A 134 28.33 -16.76 -0.31
CA THR A 134 27.12 -16.20 0.23
C THR A 134 27.15 -14.69 0.07
N VAL A 135 26.12 -14.14 -0.55
CA VAL A 135 25.96 -12.70 -0.76
C VAL A 135 25.02 -12.17 0.30
N TYR A 136 25.34 -11.02 0.88
CA TYR A 136 24.52 -10.42 1.91
C TYR A 136 24.39 -8.90 1.76
N TYR A 137 23.28 -8.40 2.26
CA TYR A 137 22.88 -7.00 2.21
C TYR A 137 22.62 -6.47 3.61
N ASN A 138 23.17 -5.29 3.89
CA ASN A 138 22.80 -4.47 5.03
C ASN A 138 21.83 -3.38 4.58
N GLY A 139 20.64 -3.32 5.15
CA GLY A 139 19.74 -2.18 4.96
C GLY A 139 20.37 -0.87 5.45
N PRO A 140 19.91 0.30 4.96
CA PRO A 140 20.52 1.61 5.28
C PRO A 140 20.62 1.88 6.79
N VAL A 141 19.63 1.43 7.57
CA VAL A 141 19.58 1.53 9.04
C VAL A 141 19.73 0.14 9.69
N SER A 142 20.45 -0.79 9.06
CA SER A 142 20.62 -2.17 9.50
C SER A 142 22.06 -2.67 9.34
N GLY A 143 23.03 -1.80 9.63
CA GLY A 143 24.46 -2.13 9.61
C GLY A 143 25.21 -1.70 8.35
N ALA A 144 24.61 -0.96 7.41
CA ALA A 144 25.34 -0.35 6.30
C ALA A 144 26.22 0.81 6.80
N SER A 145 27.53 0.74 6.52
CA SER A 145 28.49 1.85 6.81
C SER A 145 28.52 2.92 5.71
N ALA A 146 27.89 2.67 4.58
CA ALA A 146 27.71 3.59 3.46
C ALA A 146 26.25 3.52 2.96
N PRO A 147 25.26 4.06 3.72
CA PRO A 147 23.87 4.04 3.33
C PRO A 147 23.56 4.96 2.15
N ASP A 148 24.48 5.81 1.76
CA ASP A 148 24.44 6.72 0.62
C ASP A 148 24.84 6.06 -0.71
N HIS A 149 25.39 4.83 -0.71
CA HIS A 149 25.81 4.17 -1.94
C HIS A 149 25.46 2.69 -1.97
N LEU A 150 24.63 2.31 -2.92
CA LEU A 150 24.17 0.92 -3.09
C LEU A 150 25.31 -0.05 -3.28
N HIS A 151 25.38 -1.00 -2.37
CA HIS A 151 26.34 -2.09 -2.40
C HIS A 151 25.80 -3.34 -1.69
N PHE A 152 26.32 -4.48 -2.01
CA PHE A 152 26.18 -5.70 -1.22
C PHE A 152 27.56 -6.35 -1.03
N GLN A 153 27.64 -7.29 -0.11
CA GLN A 153 28.89 -7.92 0.26
C GLN A 153 28.83 -9.41 -0.01
N ALA A 154 29.97 -10.06 -0.13
CA ALA A 154 30.04 -11.50 -0.30
C ALA A 154 31.20 -12.10 0.50
N CYS A 155 30.96 -13.27 1.08
CA CYS A 155 31.97 -14.09 1.75
C CYS A 155 31.88 -15.55 1.26
N PRO A 156 32.91 -16.37 1.48
CA PRO A 156 32.85 -17.81 1.17
C PRO A 156 31.66 -18.45 1.91
N ARG A 157 30.98 -19.36 1.23
CA ARG A 157 29.89 -20.13 1.81
C ARG A 157 30.30 -20.86 3.09
N GLY A 158 29.35 -21.00 4.02
CA GLY A 158 29.56 -21.69 5.28
C GLY A 158 30.38 -20.91 6.31
N MET A 159 30.67 -19.63 6.06
CA MET A 159 31.34 -18.77 7.06
C MET A 159 30.38 -18.25 8.13
N LEU A 160 29.10 -18.11 7.82
CA LEU A 160 28.10 -17.59 8.72
C LEU A 160 27.37 -18.73 9.46
N PRO A 161 27.36 -18.77 10.80
CA PRO A 161 26.73 -19.85 11.56
C PRO A 161 25.26 -20.08 11.21
N LEU A 162 24.47 -19.01 11.11
CA LEU A 162 23.04 -19.10 10.80
C LEU A 162 22.79 -19.60 9.37
N GLU A 163 23.65 -19.23 8.39
CA GLU A 163 23.59 -19.76 7.03
C GLU A 163 23.66 -21.29 7.01
N GLN A 164 24.60 -21.88 7.76
CA GLN A 164 24.75 -23.33 7.79
C GLN A 164 23.51 -24.02 8.36
N LYS A 165 22.91 -23.45 9.41
CA LYS A 165 21.72 -23.97 10.04
C LYS A 165 20.49 -23.86 9.11
N ILE A 166 20.32 -22.72 8.44
CA ILE A 166 19.24 -22.50 7.47
C ILE A 166 19.43 -23.34 6.21
N ASP A 167 20.65 -23.50 5.73
CA ASP A 167 20.91 -24.37 4.57
C ASP A 167 20.48 -25.82 4.84
N SER A 168 20.75 -26.34 6.04
CA SER A 168 20.28 -27.66 6.49
C SER A 168 18.77 -27.70 6.69
N PHE A 169 18.18 -26.66 7.27
CA PHE A 169 16.74 -26.53 7.46
C PHE A 169 15.99 -26.55 6.12
N LEU A 170 16.47 -25.84 5.10
CA LEU A 170 15.85 -25.78 3.77
C LEU A 170 15.94 -27.09 2.99
N ASP A 171 16.77 -28.04 3.39
CA ASP A 171 16.79 -29.39 2.80
C ASP A 171 15.51 -30.16 3.19
N GLN A 172 14.93 -29.95 4.38
CA GLN A 172 13.66 -30.53 4.88
C GLN A 172 12.85 -29.52 5.72
N PRO A 173 12.23 -28.49 5.10
CA PRO A 173 11.72 -27.32 5.83
C PRO A 173 10.26 -27.46 6.26
N GLY A 174 9.59 -28.45 6.39
CA GLY A 174 8.16 -28.53 6.79
C GLY A 174 7.21 -27.72 5.86
N GLU A 175 6.07 -27.28 6.41
CA GLU A 175 5.06 -26.52 5.68
C GLU A 175 5.47 -25.06 5.49
N PRO A 176 5.34 -24.49 4.27
CA PRO A 176 5.60 -23.08 4.04
C PRO A 176 4.48 -22.18 4.57
N ILE A 177 4.85 -21.04 5.15
CA ILE A 177 3.88 -20.04 5.61
C ILE A 177 3.34 -19.17 4.46
N ALA A 178 4.09 -19.07 3.34
CA ALA A 178 3.65 -18.42 2.13
C ALA A 178 4.34 -19.01 0.89
N THR A 179 3.67 -18.94 -0.26
CA THR A 179 4.22 -19.40 -1.53
C THR A 179 3.91 -18.42 -2.66
N VAL A 180 4.82 -18.33 -3.64
CA VAL A 180 4.62 -17.60 -4.90
C VAL A 180 5.23 -18.41 -6.02
N GLN A 181 4.41 -19.01 -6.88
CA GLN A 181 4.87 -19.94 -7.93
C GLN A 181 5.72 -21.08 -7.36
N ASP A 182 7.01 -21.16 -7.72
CA ASP A 182 7.96 -22.17 -7.25
C ASP A 182 8.71 -21.74 -5.97
N ALA A 183 8.50 -20.51 -5.48
CA ALA A 183 9.11 -20.03 -4.26
C ALA A 183 8.29 -20.37 -3.02
N SER A 184 8.95 -20.78 -1.98
CA SER A 184 8.38 -21.10 -0.66
C SER A 184 9.10 -20.34 0.44
N LEU A 185 8.34 -19.82 1.41
CA LEU A 185 8.81 -19.04 2.55
C LEU A 185 8.44 -19.77 3.85
N TYR A 186 9.39 -19.84 4.75
CA TYR A 186 9.30 -20.54 6.03
C TYR A 186 9.75 -19.61 7.15
N LYS A 187 9.12 -19.71 8.33
CA LYS A 187 9.65 -19.12 9.56
C LYS A 187 10.75 -20.04 10.10
N HIS A 188 11.87 -19.47 10.53
CA HIS A 188 12.95 -20.18 11.19
C HIS A 188 13.08 -19.70 12.64
N GLU A 189 13.09 -20.64 13.57
CA GLU A 189 13.20 -20.39 15.03
C GLU A 189 14.57 -20.75 15.58
N GLY A 190 14.88 -20.34 16.80
CA GLY A 190 16.04 -20.78 17.57
C GLY A 190 17.29 -19.90 17.48
N PHE A 191 17.19 -18.68 16.89
CA PHE A 191 18.25 -17.67 17.02
C PHE A 191 17.70 -16.36 17.57
N THR A 192 16.78 -15.75 16.81
CA THR A 192 16.04 -14.53 17.21
C THR A 192 14.70 -14.49 16.51
N ARG A 193 13.86 -13.54 16.88
CA ARG A 193 12.59 -13.28 16.18
C ARG A 193 12.83 -12.67 14.79
N GLY A 194 11.87 -12.86 13.89
CA GLY A 194 11.89 -12.29 12.56
C GLY A 194 12.88 -12.93 11.58
N VAL A 195 13.23 -14.20 11.77
CA VAL A 195 14.08 -14.96 10.83
C VAL A 195 13.20 -15.75 9.87
N TYR A 196 13.33 -15.45 8.59
CA TYR A 196 12.57 -16.09 7.51
C TYR A 196 13.51 -16.70 6.47
N ALA A 197 13.25 -17.96 6.12
CA ALA A 197 14.04 -18.71 5.14
C ALA A 197 13.21 -18.96 3.87
N LEU A 198 13.84 -18.84 2.70
CA LEU A 198 13.19 -18.99 1.40
C LEU A 198 13.98 -19.90 0.49
N LYS A 199 13.29 -20.67 -0.35
CA LYS A 199 13.89 -21.37 -1.49
C LYS A 199 13.04 -21.24 -2.75
N ALA A 200 13.70 -21.22 -3.92
CA ALA A 200 13.05 -21.16 -5.23
C ALA A 200 14.01 -21.66 -6.32
N THR A 201 13.46 -22.17 -7.40
CA THR A 201 14.26 -22.53 -8.59
C THR A 201 14.47 -21.35 -9.54
N THR A 202 13.57 -20.35 -9.49
CA THR A 202 13.65 -19.16 -10.35
C THR A 202 13.94 -17.88 -9.56
N GLN A 203 14.74 -17.00 -10.16
CA GLN A 203 15.04 -15.67 -9.60
C GLN A 203 13.76 -14.81 -9.42
N LYS A 204 12.85 -14.92 -10.40
CA LYS A 204 11.63 -14.10 -10.43
C LYS A 204 10.74 -14.40 -9.23
N SER A 205 10.50 -15.67 -8.96
CA SER A 205 9.66 -16.13 -7.84
C SER A 205 10.34 -15.83 -6.50
N MET A 206 11.67 -16.07 -6.39
CA MET A 206 12.43 -15.72 -5.20
C MET A 206 12.33 -14.24 -4.88
N ALA A 207 12.57 -13.35 -5.85
CA ALA A 207 12.50 -11.92 -5.65
C ALA A 207 11.06 -11.48 -5.27
N LYS A 208 10.06 -12.02 -5.95
CA LYS A 208 8.64 -11.69 -5.68
C LYS A 208 8.24 -12.06 -4.24
N LEU A 209 8.61 -13.26 -3.78
CA LEU A 209 8.25 -13.70 -2.42
C LEU A 209 9.06 -12.97 -1.34
N THR A 210 10.33 -12.67 -1.60
CA THR A 210 11.15 -11.84 -0.69
C THR A 210 10.60 -10.42 -0.56
N TYR A 211 10.23 -9.78 -1.66
CA TYR A 211 9.60 -8.46 -1.61
C TYR A 211 8.27 -8.49 -0.86
N ARG A 212 7.46 -9.52 -1.04
CA ARG A 212 6.23 -9.71 -0.25
C ARG A 212 6.52 -9.78 1.25
N LEU A 213 7.55 -10.51 1.67
CA LEU A 213 7.96 -10.54 3.07
C LEU A 213 8.34 -9.14 3.56
N LEU A 214 9.19 -8.40 2.80
CA LEU A 214 9.63 -7.06 3.19
C LEU A 214 8.49 -6.05 3.28
N GLU A 215 7.51 -6.12 2.37
CA GLU A 215 6.32 -5.26 2.42
C GLU A 215 5.38 -5.59 3.59
N CYS A 216 5.31 -6.86 3.99
CA CYS A 216 4.58 -7.27 5.20
C CYS A 216 5.30 -6.90 6.51
N SER A 217 6.57 -6.49 6.42
CA SER A 217 7.42 -6.19 7.58
C SER A 217 7.17 -4.77 8.12
N PRO A 218 7.41 -4.53 9.43
CA PRO A 218 7.29 -3.22 10.03
C PRO A 218 8.18 -2.19 9.31
N ARG A 219 7.66 -1.00 9.07
CA ARG A 219 8.39 0.13 8.51
C ARG A 219 8.27 1.33 9.43
N HIS A 220 9.36 2.03 9.68
CA HIS A 220 9.34 3.26 10.45
C HIS A 220 9.07 4.46 9.54
N SER A 221 8.37 5.46 10.06
CA SER A 221 8.03 6.68 9.31
C SER A 221 9.30 7.34 8.75
N GLY A 222 9.24 7.71 7.47
CA GLY A 222 10.35 8.31 6.73
C GLY A 222 11.43 7.34 6.23
N GLU A 223 11.33 6.04 6.52
CA GLU A 223 12.25 5.03 5.97
C GLU A 223 11.70 4.45 4.66
N TYR A 224 12.56 4.38 3.65
CA TYR A 224 12.19 3.90 2.31
C TYR A 224 11.97 2.38 2.25
N GLU A 225 12.64 1.61 3.12
CA GLU A 225 12.48 0.16 3.25
C GLU A 225 12.43 -0.26 4.74
N PRO A 226 11.87 -1.43 5.07
CA PRO A 226 11.92 -1.95 6.44
C PRO A 226 13.36 -2.18 6.87
N ARG A 227 13.60 -2.32 8.17
CA ARG A 227 14.92 -2.65 8.70
C ARG A 227 15.17 -4.14 8.66
N PHE A 228 16.18 -4.58 7.93
CA PHE A 228 16.53 -6.01 7.78
C PHE A 228 17.96 -6.23 7.32
N ASN A 229 18.41 -7.47 7.49
CA ASN A 229 19.58 -8.02 6.81
C ASN A 229 19.14 -9.19 5.93
N LEU A 230 19.70 -9.30 4.71
CA LEU A 230 19.30 -10.31 3.73
C LEU A 230 20.53 -11.06 3.21
N TYR A 231 20.39 -12.37 3.02
CA TYR A 231 21.44 -13.26 2.60
C TYR A 231 20.94 -14.18 1.51
N CYS A 232 21.76 -14.44 0.49
CA CYS A 232 21.40 -15.41 -0.55
C CYS A 232 22.61 -16.19 -1.06
N TRP A 233 22.36 -17.43 -1.49
CA TRP A 233 23.31 -18.30 -2.17
C TRP A 233 22.60 -19.23 -3.15
N TYR A 234 23.39 -19.89 -4.01
CA TYR A 234 22.87 -20.84 -4.97
C TYR A 234 23.42 -22.23 -4.69
N LYS A 235 22.53 -23.26 -4.57
CA LYS A 235 22.93 -24.64 -4.26
C LYS A 235 21.98 -25.62 -4.97
N GLY A 236 22.55 -26.60 -5.68
CA GLY A 236 21.74 -27.71 -6.21
C GLY A 236 20.65 -27.34 -7.20
N GLY A 237 20.79 -26.24 -7.93
CA GLY A 237 19.75 -25.76 -8.86
C GLY A 237 18.76 -24.78 -8.23
N GLU A 238 18.87 -24.48 -6.93
CA GLU A 238 17.97 -23.62 -6.18
C GLU A 238 18.67 -22.36 -5.69
N PHE A 239 17.95 -21.24 -5.70
CA PHE A 239 18.25 -20.06 -4.90
C PHE A 239 17.78 -20.30 -3.48
N ARG A 240 18.62 -20.01 -2.51
CA ARG A 240 18.32 -20.03 -1.08
C ARG A 240 18.57 -18.65 -0.50
N THR A 241 17.67 -18.22 0.35
CA THR A 241 17.72 -16.89 0.94
C THR A 241 17.27 -16.97 2.39
N PHE A 242 17.81 -16.12 3.25
CA PHE A 242 17.14 -15.79 4.50
C PHE A 242 17.19 -14.30 4.78
N VAL A 243 16.20 -13.85 5.54
CA VAL A 243 16.01 -12.47 5.96
C VAL A 243 15.94 -12.46 7.49
N VAL A 244 16.63 -11.51 8.10
CA VAL A 244 16.50 -11.22 9.53
C VAL A 244 15.91 -9.81 9.66
N LEU A 245 14.69 -9.71 10.17
CA LEU A 245 14.00 -8.43 10.37
C LEU A 245 14.53 -7.74 11.64
N ARG A 246 14.56 -6.41 11.61
CA ARG A 246 15.14 -5.58 12.65
C ARG A 246 14.14 -4.54 13.15
N SER A 247 14.23 -4.22 14.47
CA SER A 247 13.50 -3.10 15.08
C SER A 247 14.35 -1.83 15.12
N GLN A 248 15.66 -1.98 15.40
CA GLN A 248 16.56 -0.83 15.54
C GLN A 248 17.98 -1.10 15.03
N TYR A 249 18.77 -0.04 14.87
CA TYR A 249 20.11 -0.09 14.31
C TYR A 249 21.13 -0.70 15.26
N ARG A 250 21.15 -0.27 16.53
CA ARG A 250 22.12 -0.66 17.55
C ARG A 250 21.42 -0.94 18.87
N SER A 251 22.03 -1.76 19.73
CA SER A 251 21.55 -1.96 21.11
C SER A 251 21.95 -0.79 22.00
N HIS A 252 21.28 -0.64 23.14
CA HIS A 252 21.61 0.38 24.15
C HIS A 252 23.06 0.27 24.64
N HIS A 253 23.66 -0.91 24.63
CA HIS A 253 25.05 -1.14 24.99
C HIS A 253 26.02 -0.34 24.12
N TYR A 254 25.66 -0.06 22.86
CA TYR A 254 26.53 0.71 21.97
C TYR A 254 26.65 2.18 22.41
N ASP A 255 25.56 2.78 22.83
CA ASP A 255 25.46 4.18 23.25
C ASP A 255 25.74 4.38 24.75
N SER A 256 25.90 3.30 25.52
CA SER A 256 26.25 3.32 26.94
C SER A 256 27.66 3.83 27.16
N THR A 257 27.98 4.22 28.39
CA THR A 257 29.31 4.67 28.82
C THR A 257 29.87 3.77 29.91
N GLY A 258 31.21 3.72 30.04
CA GLY A 258 31.89 2.97 31.09
C GLY A 258 31.83 1.45 30.88
N PRO A 259 31.66 0.65 31.96
CA PRO A 259 31.73 -0.81 31.89
C PRO A 259 30.69 -1.48 30.96
N ASP A 260 29.53 -0.86 30.79
CA ASP A 260 28.40 -1.40 30.03
C ASP A 260 28.52 -1.11 28.53
N GLN A 261 29.45 -0.24 28.12
CA GLN A 261 29.69 0.06 26.71
C GLN A 261 30.21 -1.17 25.95
N LEU A 262 29.60 -1.43 24.80
CA LEU A 262 30.02 -2.50 23.89
C LEU A 262 30.03 -1.98 22.45
N THR A 263 31.21 -1.90 21.82
CA THR A 263 31.36 -1.41 20.44
C THR A 263 31.01 -2.55 19.45
N ILE A 264 29.77 -3.03 19.51
CA ILE A 264 29.17 -3.96 18.56
C ILE A 264 27.96 -3.26 17.93
N GLY A 265 28.07 -2.93 16.65
CA GLY A 265 26.96 -2.42 15.85
C GLY A 265 26.46 -3.54 14.94
N PRO A 266 25.41 -4.30 15.33
CA PRO A 266 25.02 -5.49 14.59
C PRO A 266 24.68 -5.17 13.14
N GLY A 267 25.46 -5.73 12.22
CA GLY A 267 25.23 -5.79 10.78
C GLY A 267 24.96 -7.23 10.35
N ALA A 268 25.04 -7.49 9.04
CA ALA A 268 24.75 -8.82 8.50
C ALA A 268 25.67 -9.93 9.05
N ALA A 269 26.88 -9.66 9.46
CA ALA A 269 27.75 -10.68 10.05
C ALA A 269 27.21 -11.11 11.42
N GLU A 270 26.91 -10.14 12.30
CA GLU A 270 26.42 -10.37 13.64
C GLU A 270 25.01 -10.99 13.62
N MET A 271 24.14 -10.49 12.76
CA MET A 271 22.78 -11.02 12.59
C MET A 271 22.74 -12.42 11.97
N ALA A 272 23.86 -12.91 11.46
CA ALA A 272 24.06 -14.30 11.04
C ALA A 272 24.92 -15.12 12.01
N GLY A 273 25.15 -14.60 13.24
CA GLY A 273 25.84 -15.29 14.32
C GLY A 273 27.36 -15.18 14.28
N PHE A 274 27.93 -14.19 13.55
CA PHE A 274 29.38 -13.95 13.52
C PHE A 274 29.69 -12.53 14.01
N PHE A 275 29.97 -12.39 15.30
CA PHE A 275 30.17 -11.13 15.99
C PHE A 275 31.60 -10.58 15.79
N ILE A 276 31.73 -9.29 15.53
CA ILE A 276 32.99 -8.59 15.37
C ILE A 276 33.18 -7.60 16.51
N THR A 277 34.24 -7.78 17.30
CA THR A 277 34.65 -6.83 18.32
C THR A 277 35.95 -6.18 17.91
N PRO A 278 36.00 -4.87 17.69
CA PRO A 278 37.23 -4.17 17.33
C PRO A 278 38.15 -3.93 18.53
N LYS A 279 37.60 -3.94 19.76
CA LYS A 279 38.34 -3.65 21.01
C LYS A 279 38.60 -4.92 21.83
N GLU A 280 39.79 -5.02 22.41
CA GLU A 280 40.19 -6.12 23.29
C GLU A 280 39.29 -6.21 24.54
N GLU A 281 38.99 -5.07 25.14
CA GLU A 281 38.15 -4.99 26.33
C GLU A 281 36.73 -5.48 26.08
N ASP A 282 36.16 -5.16 24.91
CA ASP A 282 34.84 -5.66 24.51
C ASP A 282 34.87 -7.17 24.30
N PHE A 283 35.90 -7.69 23.63
CA PHE A 283 36.09 -9.11 23.39
C PHE A 283 36.22 -9.90 24.70
N ALA A 284 36.84 -9.29 25.75
CA ALA A 284 36.96 -9.91 27.06
C ALA A 284 35.62 -10.03 27.79
N LYS A 285 34.73 -9.06 27.66
CA LYS A 285 33.42 -9.00 28.31
C LYS A 285 32.37 -9.95 27.74
N LEU A 286 32.55 -10.43 26.50
CA LEU A 286 31.52 -11.23 25.82
C LEU A 286 31.09 -12.44 26.63
N SER A 287 29.79 -12.65 26.67
CA SER A 287 29.12 -13.81 27.26
C SER A 287 27.88 -14.18 26.44
N ASP A 288 27.38 -15.40 26.62
CA ASP A 288 26.13 -15.86 25.98
C ASP A 288 24.99 -14.87 26.25
N ARG A 289 24.82 -14.47 27.51
CA ARG A 289 23.80 -13.52 27.93
C ARG A 289 23.90 -12.17 27.22
N LEU A 290 25.09 -11.55 27.21
CA LEU A 290 25.30 -10.24 26.62
C LEU A 290 25.03 -10.24 25.12
N LEU A 291 25.48 -11.30 24.41
CA LEU A 291 25.20 -11.42 22.99
C LEU A 291 23.72 -11.68 22.69
N THR A 292 23.02 -12.43 23.56
CA THR A 292 21.58 -12.61 23.46
C THR A 292 20.83 -11.28 23.65
N GLU A 293 21.17 -10.50 24.67
CA GLU A 293 20.59 -9.18 24.92
C GLU A 293 20.77 -8.25 23.70
N VAL A 294 21.97 -8.21 23.11
CA VAL A 294 22.25 -7.39 21.91
C VAL A 294 21.40 -7.82 20.72
N ILE A 295 21.24 -9.13 20.46
CA ILE A 295 20.49 -9.63 19.30
C ILE A 295 18.97 -9.44 19.50
N ASP A 296 18.47 -9.75 20.70
CA ASP A 296 17.04 -9.66 20.98
C ASP A 296 16.54 -8.22 20.94
N GLU A 297 17.35 -7.27 21.40
CA GLU A 297 17.01 -5.85 21.40
C GLU A 297 16.92 -5.26 19.99
N VAL A 298 17.79 -5.69 19.07
CA VAL A 298 17.78 -5.18 17.69
C VAL A 298 16.84 -5.93 16.76
N SER A 299 16.22 -7.01 17.22
CA SER A 299 15.26 -7.82 16.46
C SER A 299 13.84 -7.33 16.67
N ILE A 300 12.92 -7.67 15.78
CA ILE A 300 11.50 -7.30 15.92
C ILE A 300 10.85 -7.92 17.15
N SER A 301 9.81 -7.27 17.67
CA SER A 301 9.02 -7.77 18.79
C SER A 301 8.18 -9.01 18.42
N GLU A 302 7.61 -9.69 19.40
CA GLU A 302 6.72 -10.82 19.17
C GLU A 302 5.42 -10.38 18.47
N GLU A 303 4.91 -9.21 18.84
CA GLU A 303 3.73 -8.62 18.21
C GLU A 303 3.97 -8.27 16.74
N GLU A 304 5.12 -7.68 16.43
CA GLU A 304 5.51 -7.40 15.05
C GLU A 304 5.70 -8.69 14.24
N GLU A 305 6.29 -9.72 14.82
CA GLU A 305 6.45 -11.02 14.14
C GLU A 305 5.08 -11.67 13.86
N LYS A 306 4.14 -11.65 14.82
CA LYS A 306 2.77 -12.11 14.64
C LYS A 306 2.07 -11.33 13.52
N MET A 307 2.26 -10.00 13.50
CA MET A 307 1.71 -9.15 12.45
C MET A 307 2.25 -9.51 11.06
N VAL A 308 3.56 -9.75 10.93
CA VAL A 308 4.16 -10.20 9.66
C VAL A 308 3.55 -11.52 9.19
N GLY A 309 3.43 -12.51 10.10
CA GLY A 309 2.81 -13.80 9.80
C GLY A 309 1.36 -13.66 9.33
N TRP A 310 0.58 -12.84 10.01
CA TRP A 310 -0.79 -12.53 9.65
C TRP A 310 -0.89 -11.84 8.26
N ARG A 311 -0.07 -10.81 8.01
CA ARG A 311 -0.02 -10.13 6.70
C ARG A 311 0.36 -11.09 5.56
N LEU A 312 1.30 -12.00 5.77
CA LEU A 312 1.70 -13.01 4.79
C LEU A 312 0.59 -14.01 4.44
N SER A 313 -0.26 -14.34 5.41
CA SER A 313 -1.37 -15.31 5.25
C SER A 313 -2.60 -14.72 4.56
N ARG A 314 -2.68 -13.40 4.41
CA ARG A 314 -3.85 -12.71 3.83
C ARG A 314 -4.13 -13.14 2.40
N LYS A 315 -5.44 -13.31 2.11
CA LYS A 315 -5.97 -13.48 0.75
C LYS A 315 -7.02 -12.41 0.50
N GLN A 316 -7.01 -11.82 -0.68
CA GLN A 316 -8.05 -10.91 -1.14
C GLN A 316 -9.07 -11.64 -2.00
N LYS A 317 -10.36 -11.34 -1.82
CA LYS A 317 -11.39 -11.69 -2.82
C LYS A 317 -11.15 -10.81 -4.05
N LEU A 318 -11.22 -11.40 -5.24
CA LEU A 318 -11.16 -10.66 -6.50
C LEU A 318 -12.57 -10.24 -6.92
N ILE A 319 -12.66 -9.03 -7.46
CA ILE A 319 -13.89 -8.45 -8.02
C ILE A 319 -13.63 -7.89 -9.41
N ASP A 320 -14.67 -7.78 -10.20
CA ASP A 320 -14.66 -7.19 -11.53
C ASP A 320 -15.34 -5.80 -11.50
N VAL A 321 -14.59 -4.75 -11.84
CA VAL A 321 -15.04 -3.36 -11.84
C VAL A 321 -15.18 -2.85 -13.28
N GLY A 322 -16.40 -2.50 -13.69
CA GLY A 322 -16.65 -1.87 -14.98
C GLY A 322 -16.27 -0.39 -14.97
N ILE A 323 -15.21 0.00 -15.70
CA ILE A 323 -14.66 1.36 -15.63
C ILE A 323 -15.39 2.30 -16.61
N MET A 324 -15.30 2.02 -17.89
CA MET A 324 -15.87 2.88 -18.94
C MET A 324 -16.39 2.05 -20.09
N ALA A 325 -17.39 2.56 -20.81
CA ALA A 325 -17.86 1.99 -22.07
C ALA A 325 -17.74 3.01 -23.21
N ALA A 326 -17.21 2.58 -24.36
CA ALA A 326 -17.06 3.41 -25.54
C ALA A 326 -16.99 2.56 -26.81
N GLN A 327 -17.20 3.21 -27.98
CA GLN A 327 -16.96 2.58 -29.29
C GLN A 327 -15.48 2.27 -29.53
N GLU A 328 -14.60 3.06 -28.90
CA GLU A 328 -13.16 2.92 -28.95
C GLU A 328 -12.57 3.27 -27.60
N ILE A 329 -11.59 2.49 -27.12
CA ILE A 329 -10.87 2.71 -25.87
C ILE A 329 -9.37 2.66 -26.14
N VAL A 330 -8.65 3.70 -25.68
CA VAL A 330 -7.20 3.75 -25.69
C VAL A 330 -6.66 3.35 -24.33
N PHE A 331 -5.69 2.44 -24.31
CA PHE A 331 -5.09 1.91 -23.10
C PHE A 331 -3.59 1.64 -23.26
N GLU A 332 -2.89 1.43 -22.16
CA GLU A 332 -1.48 1.04 -22.16
C GLU A 332 -1.25 -0.01 -21.06
N ILE A 333 -0.49 -1.05 -21.38
CA ILE A 333 -0.01 -2.04 -20.40
C ILE A 333 1.39 -1.62 -19.97
N ILE A 334 1.56 -1.24 -18.70
CA ILE A 334 2.81 -0.64 -18.20
C ILE A 334 4.00 -1.60 -18.32
N SER A 335 3.77 -2.91 -18.18
CA SER A 335 4.84 -3.92 -18.17
C SER A 335 5.38 -4.31 -19.54
N ASP A 336 4.64 -4.08 -20.64
CA ASP A 336 5.07 -4.49 -21.98
C ASP A 336 5.87 -3.41 -22.74
N GLY A 337 5.75 -2.15 -22.30
CA GLY A 337 6.49 -1.03 -22.87
C GLY A 337 6.09 -0.68 -24.30
N ALA A 338 4.95 -1.20 -24.79
CA ALA A 338 4.47 -0.97 -26.16
C ALA A 338 3.86 0.44 -26.36
N GLY A 339 3.62 1.17 -25.25
CA GLY A 339 2.94 2.45 -25.26
C GLY A 339 1.43 2.32 -25.49
N PRO A 340 0.75 3.44 -25.85
CA PRO A 340 -0.70 3.44 -26.03
C PRO A 340 -1.17 2.51 -27.14
N GLN A 341 -2.14 1.66 -26.83
CA GLN A 341 -2.80 0.70 -27.71
C GLN A 341 -4.29 1.03 -27.80
N ARG A 342 -5.01 0.41 -28.74
CA ARG A 342 -6.41 0.73 -29.01
C ARG A 342 -7.24 -0.53 -29.28
N VAL A 343 -8.43 -0.57 -28.67
CA VAL A 343 -9.51 -1.51 -29.03
C VAL A 343 -10.70 -0.75 -29.56
N SER A 344 -11.44 -1.32 -30.52
CA SER A 344 -12.64 -0.71 -31.08
C SER A 344 -13.76 -1.74 -31.27
N PHE A 345 -15.02 -1.30 -31.15
CA PHE A 345 -16.18 -2.13 -31.44
C PHE A 345 -16.35 -2.30 -32.95
N SER A 346 -16.51 -3.52 -33.42
CA SER A 346 -16.77 -3.86 -34.84
C SER A 346 -17.54 -5.15 -34.95
N ASP A 347 -18.64 -5.14 -35.68
CA ASP A 347 -19.46 -6.31 -35.99
C ASP A 347 -19.88 -7.15 -34.78
N GLY A 348 -20.24 -6.47 -33.67
CA GLY A 348 -20.63 -7.12 -32.44
C GLY A 348 -19.48 -7.72 -31.62
N ARG A 349 -18.22 -7.40 -31.97
CA ARG A 349 -17.00 -7.92 -31.37
C ARG A 349 -15.98 -6.83 -31.05
N ILE A 350 -14.92 -7.21 -30.38
CA ILE A 350 -13.77 -6.36 -30.06
C ILE A 350 -12.72 -6.52 -31.14
N ASN A 351 -12.43 -5.45 -31.87
CA ASN A 351 -11.31 -5.40 -32.81
C ASN A 351 -10.04 -4.95 -32.08
N TYR A 352 -8.99 -5.78 -32.13
CA TYR A 352 -7.66 -5.45 -31.63
C TYR A 352 -6.60 -5.99 -32.59
N GLY A 353 -5.71 -5.11 -33.06
CA GLY A 353 -4.65 -5.48 -34.01
C GLY A 353 -5.17 -6.08 -35.34
N GLY A 354 -6.40 -5.76 -35.73
CA GLY A 354 -7.03 -6.28 -36.95
C GLY A 354 -7.72 -7.64 -36.78
N ALA A 355 -7.71 -8.23 -35.58
CA ALA A 355 -8.43 -9.47 -35.24
C ALA A 355 -9.67 -9.17 -34.39
N LEU A 356 -10.70 -10.01 -34.51
CA LEU A 356 -11.97 -9.89 -33.79
C LEU A 356 -12.06 -10.91 -32.63
N TYR A 357 -12.43 -10.42 -31.45
CA TYR A 357 -12.52 -11.19 -30.22
C TYR A 357 -13.90 -11.02 -29.57
N ASP A 358 -14.41 -12.06 -28.93
CA ASP A 358 -15.63 -11.99 -28.11
C ASP A 358 -15.33 -11.38 -26.73
N SER A 359 -14.13 -11.61 -26.21
CA SER A 359 -13.54 -10.95 -25.05
C SER A 359 -12.03 -10.89 -25.17
N LEU A 360 -11.39 -9.90 -24.57
CA LEU A 360 -9.94 -9.73 -24.65
C LEU A 360 -9.41 -9.43 -23.25
N THR A 361 -8.35 -10.12 -22.81
CA THR A 361 -7.78 -9.96 -21.48
C THR A 361 -6.28 -9.78 -21.53
N PHE A 362 -5.78 -8.80 -20.77
CA PHE A 362 -4.37 -8.50 -20.59
C PHE A 362 -3.97 -8.86 -19.16
N ASP A 363 -3.15 -9.90 -19.02
CA ASP A 363 -2.61 -10.31 -17.73
C ASP A 363 -1.47 -9.37 -17.34
N ALA A 364 -1.72 -8.55 -16.35
CA ALA A 364 -0.70 -7.67 -15.80
C ALA A 364 0.17 -8.41 -14.78
N ILE A 365 1.48 -8.20 -14.86
CA ILE A 365 2.42 -8.70 -13.85
C ILE A 365 2.43 -7.70 -12.71
N THR A 366 1.68 -8.00 -11.64
CA THR A 366 1.77 -7.23 -10.38
C THR A 366 3.12 -7.44 -9.72
N ARG A 367 3.77 -6.37 -9.30
CA ARG A 367 5.04 -6.42 -8.55
C ARG A 367 4.81 -6.40 -7.04
N SER A 368 3.74 -5.76 -6.61
CA SER A 368 3.43 -5.54 -5.21
C SER A 368 2.71 -6.72 -4.57
N THR A 369 2.65 -6.70 -3.30
CA THR A 369 2.41 -7.81 -2.42
C THR A 369 1.46 -7.47 -1.29
N LEU A 370 1.47 -6.29 -0.71
CA LEU A 370 0.47 -5.85 0.27
C LEU A 370 -0.66 -5.11 -0.43
N PHE A 371 -0.32 -4.08 -1.23
CA PHE A 371 -1.24 -3.40 -2.13
C PHE A 371 -0.69 -3.43 -3.56
N ALA A 372 -1.58 -3.56 -4.54
CA ALA A 372 -1.18 -3.65 -5.95
C ALA A 372 -0.62 -2.32 -6.48
N GLU A 373 0.46 -2.41 -7.27
CA GLU A 373 0.96 -1.27 -8.05
C GLU A 373 0.21 -1.13 -9.37
N PRO A 374 0.16 0.09 -9.97
CA PRO A 374 -0.43 0.30 -11.30
C PRO A 374 0.16 -0.63 -12.36
N THR A 375 -0.69 -1.23 -13.16
CA THR A 375 -0.34 -2.22 -14.19
C THR A 375 -0.77 -1.81 -15.58
N PHE A 376 -1.78 -0.94 -15.68
CA PHE A 376 -2.27 -0.40 -16.94
C PHE A 376 -2.78 1.04 -16.80
N ILE A 377 -2.89 1.72 -17.91
CA ILE A 377 -3.42 3.07 -18.05
C ILE A 377 -4.64 3.02 -18.95
N LEU A 378 -5.69 3.74 -18.59
CA LEU A 378 -6.80 4.08 -19.50
C LEU A 378 -6.80 5.58 -19.76
N TYR A 379 -7.00 5.93 -21.01
CA TYR A 379 -7.08 7.32 -21.46
C TYR A 379 -8.54 7.75 -21.57
N ASP A 380 -8.80 9.04 -21.40
CA ASP A 380 -10.13 9.64 -21.52
C ASP A 380 -11.22 8.97 -20.67
N VAL A 381 -10.88 8.52 -19.47
CA VAL A 381 -11.84 7.95 -18.51
C VAL A 381 -12.81 9.05 -18.05
N PRO A 382 -14.12 8.91 -18.29
CA PRO A 382 -15.09 9.88 -17.79
C PRO A 382 -15.25 9.73 -16.28
N ILE A 383 -15.21 10.83 -15.56
CA ILE A 383 -15.49 10.91 -14.11
C ILE A 383 -16.51 12.00 -13.82
N GLY A 384 -17.26 11.84 -12.74
CA GLY A 384 -18.32 12.77 -12.36
C GLY A 384 -19.48 12.82 -13.34
N ILE A 385 -19.85 11.68 -13.90
CA ILE A 385 -20.89 11.56 -14.92
C ILE A 385 -22.21 12.15 -14.42
N GLY A 386 -22.71 13.16 -15.12
CA GLY A 386 -23.96 13.87 -14.77
C GLY A 386 -23.79 14.90 -13.66
N PHE A 387 -22.56 15.18 -13.17
CA PHE A 387 -22.26 16.26 -12.23
C PHE A 387 -21.67 17.48 -12.94
N HIS A 388 -21.68 18.63 -12.28
CA HIS A 388 -21.12 19.89 -12.81
C HIS A 388 -19.60 19.86 -13.04
N TRP A 389 -18.90 18.86 -12.48
CA TRP A 389 -17.46 18.65 -12.63
C TRP A 389 -17.12 17.47 -13.55
N GLU A 390 -18.07 16.98 -14.35
CA GLU A 390 -17.82 15.92 -15.34
C GLU A 390 -16.66 16.27 -16.26
N LYS A 391 -15.69 15.38 -16.36
CA LYS A 391 -14.52 15.53 -17.23
C LYS A 391 -13.94 14.17 -17.63
N LYS A 392 -13.08 14.19 -18.65
CA LYS A 392 -12.29 13.03 -19.07
C LYS A 392 -10.85 13.18 -18.59
N ILE A 393 -10.30 12.14 -18.05
CA ILE A 393 -8.93 12.12 -17.49
C ILE A 393 -8.22 10.81 -17.79
N THR A 394 -6.89 10.86 -17.86
CA THR A 394 -6.06 9.64 -17.91
C THR A 394 -5.89 9.09 -16.51
N ARG A 395 -6.11 7.78 -16.31
CA ARG A 395 -6.00 7.12 -15.03
C ARG A 395 -5.18 5.82 -15.11
N LYS A 396 -4.43 5.56 -14.05
CA LYS A 396 -3.71 4.30 -13.83
C LYS A 396 -4.54 3.37 -12.97
N PHE A 397 -4.43 2.08 -13.24
CA PHE A 397 -5.14 1.04 -12.50
C PHE A 397 -4.22 -0.12 -12.20
N ALA A 398 -4.45 -0.77 -11.06
CA ALA A 398 -3.78 -2.02 -10.72
C ALA A 398 -4.61 -3.24 -11.15
N GLY A 399 -4.02 -4.43 -11.14
CA GLY A 399 -4.71 -5.67 -11.45
C GLY A 399 -4.77 -5.99 -12.94
N ARG A 400 -5.82 -6.72 -13.38
CA ARG A 400 -5.98 -7.23 -14.74
C ARG A 400 -6.97 -6.37 -15.52
N LEU A 401 -6.65 -6.05 -16.77
CA LEU A 401 -7.54 -5.37 -17.69
C LEU A 401 -8.22 -6.38 -18.61
N SER A 402 -9.53 -6.31 -18.73
CA SER A 402 -10.32 -7.07 -19.71
C SER A 402 -11.26 -6.15 -20.46
N PHE A 403 -11.60 -6.54 -21.68
CA PHE A 403 -12.61 -5.88 -22.49
C PHE A 403 -13.74 -6.87 -22.81
N ILE A 404 -14.99 -6.42 -22.66
CA ILE A 404 -16.21 -7.17 -22.98
C ILE A 404 -17.10 -6.31 -23.86
N VAL A 405 -17.97 -6.97 -24.63
CA VAL A 405 -19.00 -6.27 -25.42
C VAL A 405 -20.18 -5.95 -24.52
N GLU A 406 -20.63 -4.70 -24.54
CA GLU A 406 -21.80 -4.21 -23.83
C GLU A 406 -22.70 -3.39 -24.78
N GLY A 407 -23.79 -4.00 -25.25
CA GLY A 407 -24.63 -3.39 -26.28
C GLY A 407 -23.87 -3.21 -27.59
N ASP A 408 -23.76 -1.97 -28.04
CA ASP A 408 -23.02 -1.54 -29.23
C ASP A 408 -21.66 -0.88 -28.90
N ALA A 409 -21.12 -1.15 -27.73
CA ALA A 409 -19.87 -0.58 -27.23
C ALA A 409 -18.97 -1.67 -26.58
N ILE A 410 -17.74 -1.28 -26.25
CA ILE A 410 -16.79 -2.06 -25.49
C ILE A 410 -16.75 -1.50 -24.06
N ARG A 411 -16.85 -2.39 -23.06
CA ARG A 411 -16.60 -2.06 -21.65
C ARG A 411 -15.20 -2.49 -21.24
N ALA A 412 -14.42 -1.57 -20.68
CA ALA A 412 -13.20 -1.88 -19.96
C ALA A 412 -13.57 -2.37 -18.54
N VAL A 413 -13.09 -3.56 -18.18
CA VAL A 413 -13.33 -4.19 -16.87
C VAL A 413 -11.99 -4.45 -16.20
N ASN A 414 -11.87 -4.00 -14.94
CA ASN A 414 -10.69 -4.21 -14.10
C ASN A 414 -10.95 -5.31 -13.08
N ARG A 415 -10.17 -6.40 -13.13
CA ARG A 415 -10.18 -7.43 -12.10
C ARG A 415 -9.12 -7.10 -11.05
N ILE A 416 -9.56 -6.86 -9.81
CA ILE A 416 -8.72 -6.37 -8.72
C ILE A 416 -9.10 -7.02 -7.38
N GLY A 417 -8.18 -7.03 -6.41
CA GLY A 417 -8.47 -7.44 -5.04
C GLY A 417 -9.34 -6.40 -4.30
N VAL A 418 -10.19 -6.86 -3.39
CA VAL A 418 -11.09 -5.98 -2.61
C VAL A 418 -10.33 -4.88 -1.89
N GLU A 419 -9.20 -5.19 -1.24
CA GLU A 419 -8.46 -4.18 -0.47
C GLU A 419 -7.75 -3.16 -1.38
N ASP A 420 -7.26 -3.60 -2.54
CA ASP A 420 -6.71 -2.70 -3.57
C ASP A 420 -7.80 -1.81 -4.19
N TYR A 421 -9.02 -2.34 -4.37
CA TYR A 421 -10.19 -1.56 -4.78
C TYR A 421 -10.51 -0.48 -3.74
N LEU A 422 -10.51 -0.84 -2.44
CA LEU A 422 -10.78 0.10 -1.36
C LEU A 422 -9.73 1.20 -1.24
N LEU A 423 -8.47 0.90 -1.55
CA LEU A 423 -7.43 1.92 -1.61
C LEU A 423 -7.80 3.04 -2.60
N SER A 424 -8.28 2.67 -3.79
CA SER A 424 -8.79 3.64 -4.76
C SER A 424 -10.07 4.35 -4.27
N VAL A 425 -11.05 3.60 -3.74
CA VAL A 425 -12.32 4.19 -3.30
C VAL A 425 -12.12 5.19 -2.19
N VAL A 426 -11.41 4.83 -1.12
CA VAL A 426 -11.21 5.72 0.03
C VAL A 426 -10.43 6.97 -0.38
N SER A 427 -9.37 6.83 -1.21
CA SER A 427 -8.61 7.98 -1.72
C SER A 427 -9.40 8.85 -2.71
N SER A 428 -10.37 8.27 -3.44
CA SER A 428 -11.22 9.02 -4.37
C SER A 428 -12.37 9.76 -3.68
N GLU A 429 -12.86 9.22 -2.57
CA GLU A 429 -13.97 9.79 -1.80
C GLU A 429 -13.50 10.89 -0.85
N MET A 430 -12.33 10.70 -0.23
CA MET A 430 -11.83 11.54 0.86
C MET A 430 -10.34 11.82 0.69
N HIS A 431 -9.88 12.96 1.24
CA HIS A 431 -8.47 13.34 1.19
C HIS A 431 -7.62 12.48 2.14
N GLU A 432 -6.36 12.23 1.79
CA GLU A 432 -5.43 11.40 2.55
C GLU A 432 -5.03 11.97 3.93
N GLU A 433 -5.18 13.29 4.14
CA GLU A 433 -4.93 13.96 5.43
C GLU A 433 -6.12 13.87 6.40
N ALA A 434 -7.19 13.16 6.04
CA ALA A 434 -8.32 12.96 6.93
C ALA A 434 -7.91 12.17 8.19
N PRO A 435 -8.59 12.37 9.34
CA PRO A 435 -8.28 11.66 10.57
C PRO A 435 -8.30 10.14 10.39
N VAL A 436 -7.30 9.43 10.91
CA VAL A 436 -7.11 7.98 10.71
C VAL A 436 -8.33 7.16 11.14
N GLU A 437 -8.95 7.47 12.27
CA GLU A 437 -10.13 6.74 12.75
C GLU A 437 -11.35 6.93 11.84
N PHE A 438 -11.46 8.08 11.17
CA PHE A 438 -12.44 8.29 10.12
C PHE A 438 -12.12 7.43 8.88
N LEU A 439 -10.86 7.39 8.42
CA LEU A 439 -10.44 6.56 7.29
C LEU A 439 -10.67 5.08 7.55
N LYS A 440 -10.41 4.58 8.76
CA LYS A 440 -10.73 3.21 9.20
C LYS A 440 -12.25 2.92 9.10
N ALA A 441 -13.06 3.82 9.66
CA ALA A 441 -14.53 3.68 9.58
C ALA A 441 -15.01 3.67 8.14
N HIS A 442 -14.45 4.55 7.29
CA HIS A 442 -14.79 4.63 5.87
C HIS A 442 -14.36 3.36 5.11
N ALA A 443 -13.19 2.79 5.40
CA ALA A 443 -12.75 1.53 4.80
C ALA A 443 -13.69 0.37 5.16
N ILE A 444 -14.11 0.24 6.42
CA ILE A 444 -15.06 -0.80 6.87
C ILE A 444 -16.41 -0.67 6.18
N ILE A 445 -16.99 0.53 6.13
CA ILE A 445 -18.29 0.72 5.48
C ILE A 445 -18.22 0.52 3.97
N SER A 446 -17.16 1.00 3.32
CA SER A 446 -16.99 0.80 1.87
C SER A 446 -16.84 -0.66 1.51
N ARG A 447 -16.10 -1.43 2.33
CA ARG A 447 -15.96 -2.89 2.18
C ARG A 447 -17.28 -3.60 2.40
N SER A 448 -18.03 -3.25 3.44
CA SER A 448 -19.32 -3.86 3.77
C SER A 448 -20.35 -3.58 2.67
N TRP A 449 -20.43 -2.35 2.18
CA TRP A 449 -21.29 -1.98 1.06
C TRP A 449 -20.95 -2.80 -0.19
N LEU A 450 -19.65 -2.86 -0.56
CA LEU A 450 -19.18 -3.63 -1.69
C LEU A 450 -19.59 -5.11 -1.58
N MET A 451 -19.32 -5.72 -0.43
CA MET A 451 -19.59 -7.15 -0.22
C MET A 451 -21.08 -7.49 -0.20
N ASN A 452 -21.93 -6.54 0.22
CA ASN A 452 -23.40 -6.67 0.18
C ASN A 452 -23.96 -6.46 -1.23
N ASN A 453 -23.32 -5.64 -2.08
CA ASN A 453 -23.83 -5.19 -3.38
C ASN A 453 -23.06 -5.76 -4.60
N LEU A 454 -22.43 -6.93 -4.50
CA LEU A 454 -21.80 -7.58 -5.65
C LEU A 454 -22.82 -8.05 -6.69
N GLN A 455 -22.38 -8.15 -7.96
CA GLN A 455 -23.18 -8.63 -9.10
C GLN A 455 -24.41 -7.75 -9.42
N THR A 456 -24.33 -6.46 -9.15
CA THR A 456 -25.39 -5.51 -9.51
C THR A 456 -25.43 -5.20 -11.01
N HIS A 457 -24.40 -5.55 -11.76
CA HIS A 457 -24.30 -5.32 -13.20
C HIS A 457 -24.15 -6.63 -14.00
N LYS A 458 -24.56 -6.60 -15.27
CA LYS A 458 -24.37 -7.72 -16.16
C LYS A 458 -22.93 -7.76 -16.69
N GLY A 459 -22.16 -8.77 -16.28
CA GLY A 459 -20.81 -9.02 -16.77
C GLY A 459 -19.68 -8.44 -15.89
N PHE A 460 -20.01 -7.72 -14.83
CA PHE A 460 -19.07 -7.25 -13.81
C PHE A 460 -19.77 -6.99 -12.45
N ASP A 461 -19.03 -6.87 -11.36
CA ASP A 461 -19.62 -6.79 -10.02
C ASP A 461 -20.14 -5.40 -9.70
N VAL A 462 -19.35 -4.35 -9.93
CA VAL A 462 -19.66 -2.95 -9.61
C VAL A 462 -19.12 -2.02 -10.70
N CYS A 463 -19.71 -0.82 -10.86
CA CYS A 463 -19.16 0.21 -11.73
C CYS A 463 -18.23 1.18 -10.97
N ALA A 464 -17.48 1.98 -11.73
CA ALA A 464 -16.44 2.87 -11.21
C ALA A 464 -16.94 4.28 -10.85
N ASP A 465 -18.24 4.57 -10.98
CA ASP A 465 -18.82 5.89 -10.74
C ASP A 465 -19.72 5.94 -9.49
N ASP A 466 -20.30 7.12 -9.21
CA ASP A 466 -21.15 7.41 -8.04
C ASP A 466 -22.44 6.55 -7.96
N HIS A 467 -22.77 5.74 -8.98
CA HIS A 467 -23.87 4.77 -8.89
C HIS A 467 -23.53 3.65 -7.92
N CYS A 468 -22.24 3.19 -7.91
CA CYS A 468 -21.71 2.22 -6.96
C CYS A 468 -20.83 2.91 -5.92
N GLN A 469 -19.55 3.08 -6.22
CA GLN A 469 -18.58 3.81 -5.39
C GLN A 469 -17.55 4.46 -6.32
N ARG A 470 -17.02 5.62 -5.95
CA ARG A 470 -15.98 6.30 -6.72
C ARG A 470 -14.72 5.46 -6.78
N TYR A 471 -14.50 4.80 -7.90
CA TYR A 471 -13.29 4.03 -8.17
C TYR A 471 -12.51 4.71 -9.30
N GLN A 472 -11.54 5.54 -8.95
CA GLN A 472 -10.78 6.35 -9.93
C GLN A 472 -9.39 5.80 -10.23
N GLY A 473 -9.11 4.54 -9.89
CA GLY A 473 -7.82 3.89 -10.11
C GLY A 473 -6.79 4.18 -9.01
N LEU A 474 -5.56 3.77 -9.27
CA LEU A 474 -4.41 3.93 -8.37
C LEU A 474 -3.30 4.60 -9.19
N ASP A 475 -2.88 5.80 -8.85
CA ASP A 475 -1.77 6.48 -9.53
C ASP A 475 -0.43 6.34 -8.80
N GLY A 476 -0.43 5.65 -7.66
CA GLY A 476 0.75 5.36 -6.85
C GLY A 476 1.07 6.45 -5.82
N ALA A 477 0.20 7.47 -5.73
CA ALA A 477 0.33 8.59 -4.80
C ALA A 477 -0.68 8.49 -3.63
N GLU A 478 -1.34 7.34 -3.44
CA GLU A 478 -2.28 7.15 -2.33
C GLU A 478 -1.53 7.24 -1.01
N GLY A 479 -2.05 8.10 -0.12
CA GLY A 479 -1.39 8.45 1.14
C GLY A 479 -1.15 7.27 2.07
N GLU A 480 -0.09 7.36 2.87
CA GLU A 480 0.27 6.36 3.86
C GLU A 480 -0.87 6.12 4.86
N ALA A 481 -1.59 7.17 5.26
CA ALA A 481 -2.70 7.08 6.20
C ALA A 481 -3.88 6.24 5.66
N VAL A 482 -4.18 6.31 4.36
CA VAL A 482 -5.23 5.49 3.73
C VAL A 482 -4.78 4.02 3.68
N ARG A 483 -3.52 3.76 3.30
CA ARG A 483 -2.95 2.41 3.30
C ARG A 483 -2.99 1.79 4.69
N ASP A 484 -2.59 2.53 5.70
CA ASP A 484 -2.61 2.09 7.10
C ASP A 484 -4.01 1.83 7.61
N ALA A 485 -4.98 2.69 7.28
CA ALA A 485 -6.37 2.50 7.67
C ALA A 485 -6.97 1.21 7.08
N ILE A 486 -6.70 0.91 5.80
CA ILE A 486 -7.14 -0.32 5.14
C ILE A 486 -6.42 -1.53 5.73
N ASP A 487 -5.10 -1.44 5.97
CA ASP A 487 -4.30 -2.50 6.55
C ASP A 487 -4.80 -2.88 7.95
N GLN A 488 -5.02 -1.89 8.81
CA GLN A 488 -5.50 -2.10 10.18
C GLN A 488 -6.95 -2.62 10.25
N THR A 489 -7.74 -2.40 9.21
CA THR A 489 -9.14 -2.87 9.12
C THR A 489 -9.34 -3.97 8.08
N TRP A 490 -8.26 -4.63 7.64
CA TRP A 490 -8.29 -5.63 6.59
C TRP A 490 -9.33 -6.73 6.85
N GLY A 491 -10.22 -6.94 5.86
CA GLY A 491 -11.26 -7.96 5.92
C GLY A 491 -12.39 -7.69 6.93
N GLN A 492 -12.34 -6.59 7.71
CA GLN A 492 -13.40 -6.25 8.66
C GLN A 492 -14.65 -5.78 7.94
N LEU A 493 -15.79 -6.31 8.36
CA LEU A 493 -17.11 -6.01 7.83
C LEU A 493 -18.05 -5.55 8.93
N LEU A 494 -18.99 -4.69 8.60
CA LEU A 494 -20.10 -4.35 9.49
C LEU A 494 -21.23 -5.35 9.25
N THR A 495 -21.68 -6.01 10.32
CA THR A 495 -22.72 -7.06 10.26
C THR A 495 -23.84 -6.76 11.24
N SER A 496 -25.05 -7.21 10.92
CA SER A 496 -26.21 -7.18 11.80
C SER A 496 -26.96 -8.51 11.65
N GLU A 497 -27.26 -9.15 12.78
CA GLU A 497 -27.93 -10.46 12.81
C GLU A 497 -27.23 -11.54 11.96
N GLY A 498 -25.91 -11.45 11.85
CA GLY A 498 -25.08 -12.38 11.08
C GLY A 498 -24.95 -12.08 9.58
N GLU A 499 -25.70 -11.10 9.07
CA GLU A 499 -25.65 -10.67 7.66
C GLU A 499 -24.81 -9.42 7.49
N ILE A 500 -24.17 -9.26 6.32
CA ILE A 500 -23.39 -8.06 5.99
C ILE A 500 -24.34 -6.89 5.77
N CYS A 501 -24.08 -5.76 6.44
CA CYS A 501 -24.91 -4.57 6.33
C CYS A 501 -24.78 -3.89 4.96
N ASP A 502 -25.90 -3.39 4.41
CA ASP A 502 -25.92 -2.41 3.33
C ASP A 502 -25.54 -1.02 3.90
N THR A 503 -24.27 -0.74 3.96
CA THR A 503 -23.70 0.42 4.66
C THR A 503 -23.72 1.68 3.80
N ARG A 504 -24.91 2.27 3.62
CA ARG A 504 -25.09 3.51 2.86
C ARG A 504 -24.38 4.67 3.54
N TYR A 505 -23.78 5.56 2.74
CA TYR A 505 -23.10 6.77 3.21
C TYR A 505 -23.32 7.96 2.27
N SER A 506 -23.25 9.15 2.81
CA SER A 506 -23.41 10.39 2.03
C SER A 506 -22.52 11.49 2.59
N LYS A 507 -22.26 12.53 1.78
CA LYS A 507 -21.35 13.62 2.14
C LYS A 507 -21.78 14.33 3.44
N CYS A 508 -23.07 14.74 3.54
CA CYS A 508 -23.58 15.44 4.72
C CYS A 508 -25.07 15.13 4.95
N CYS A 509 -25.44 14.66 6.14
CA CYS A 509 -26.85 14.40 6.47
C CYS A 509 -27.66 15.67 6.75
N GLY A 510 -27.00 16.79 7.12
CA GLY A 510 -27.64 18.08 7.42
C GLY A 510 -28.21 18.21 8.84
N GLY A 511 -27.74 17.35 9.79
CA GLY A 511 -28.10 17.35 11.21
C GLY A 511 -28.92 16.13 11.65
N ARG A 512 -29.40 15.29 10.73
CA ARG A 512 -30.09 14.04 11.02
C ARG A 512 -30.01 13.10 9.83
N THR A 513 -29.73 11.82 10.07
CA THR A 513 -29.73 10.80 9.01
C THR A 513 -31.15 10.40 8.60
N GLU A 514 -31.30 9.85 7.41
CA GLU A 514 -32.58 9.46 6.82
C GLU A 514 -32.81 7.94 6.89
N LEU A 515 -34.06 7.51 6.69
CA LEU A 515 -34.41 6.10 6.52
C LEU A 515 -34.20 5.64 5.08
N PHE A 516 -33.87 4.35 4.93
CA PHE A 516 -33.65 3.74 3.61
C PHE A 516 -34.90 3.85 2.72
N SER A 517 -36.11 3.62 3.27
CA SER A 517 -37.37 3.66 2.53
C SER A 517 -37.74 5.04 1.97
N THR A 518 -37.13 6.13 2.45
CA THR A 518 -37.31 7.46 1.87
C THR A 518 -36.60 7.58 0.51
N CYS A 519 -35.51 6.88 0.31
CA CYS A 519 -34.63 7.01 -0.86
C CYS A 519 -34.81 5.90 -1.90
N TRP A 520 -35.04 4.66 -1.44
CA TRP A 520 -35.15 3.46 -2.29
C TRP A 520 -36.46 2.70 -2.08
N GLU A 521 -36.43 1.35 -2.00
CA GLU A 521 -37.61 0.54 -1.78
C GLU A 521 -38.24 0.81 -0.42
N ASP A 522 -39.54 0.48 -0.28
CA ASP A 522 -40.28 0.63 0.99
C ASP A 522 -39.92 -0.50 1.98
N LYS A 523 -38.65 -0.48 2.38
CA LYS A 523 -38.05 -1.41 3.33
C LYS A 523 -37.09 -0.63 4.23
N ASP A 524 -37.11 -0.91 5.52
CA ASP A 524 -36.18 -0.34 6.47
C ASP A 524 -35.35 -1.44 7.13
N TYR A 525 -34.13 -1.09 7.48
CA TYR A 525 -33.17 -1.96 8.15
C TYR A 525 -33.01 -1.50 9.60
N SER A 526 -32.97 -2.45 10.54
CA SER A 526 -32.83 -2.18 11.98
C SER A 526 -31.60 -1.33 12.32
N TYR A 527 -30.52 -1.51 11.56
CA TYR A 527 -29.25 -0.80 11.74
C TYR A 527 -29.16 0.56 11.00
N LEU A 528 -30.06 0.86 10.03
CA LEU A 528 -30.13 2.13 9.30
C LEU A 528 -31.20 3.06 9.89
N GLN A 529 -31.14 3.30 11.19
CA GLN A 529 -32.05 4.19 11.88
C GLN A 529 -31.75 5.65 11.58
N SER A 530 -32.79 6.53 11.68
CA SER A 530 -32.56 7.96 11.65
C SER A 530 -31.96 8.43 12.98
N VAL A 531 -30.73 8.87 12.97
CA VAL A 531 -30.00 9.37 14.13
C VAL A 531 -29.77 10.88 14.04
N LYS A 532 -29.78 11.56 15.18
CA LYS A 532 -29.37 12.96 15.26
C LYS A 532 -27.87 13.03 15.11
N ASP A 533 -27.40 13.88 14.22
CA ASP A 533 -25.97 14.13 13.96
C ASP A 533 -25.67 15.61 14.25
N GLU A 534 -25.15 15.88 15.44
CA GLU A 534 -24.78 17.23 15.86
C GLU A 534 -23.43 17.65 15.23
N TYR A 535 -22.62 16.69 14.80
CA TYR A 535 -21.24 16.89 14.39
C TYR A 535 -21.11 17.55 13.02
N CYS A 536 -21.92 17.17 12.03
CA CYS A 536 -21.76 17.69 10.67
C CYS A 536 -22.03 19.22 10.54
N GLY A 537 -22.68 19.83 11.53
CA GLY A 537 -22.87 21.28 11.61
C GLY A 537 -21.71 22.04 12.27
N GLU A 538 -20.77 21.33 12.86
CA GLU A 538 -19.61 21.86 13.59
C GLU A 538 -18.29 21.77 12.81
N ALA A 539 -18.35 21.35 11.55
CA ALA A 539 -17.15 21.18 10.73
C ALA A 539 -16.48 22.52 10.45
N ALA A 540 -15.27 22.69 11.00
CA ALA A 540 -14.44 23.88 10.75
C ALA A 540 -13.86 23.84 9.32
N PRO A 541 -13.61 25.01 8.69
CA PRO A 541 -13.00 25.08 7.35
C PRO A 541 -11.66 24.34 7.25
N GLU A 542 -10.85 24.40 8.31
CA GLU A 542 -9.54 23.76 8.39
C GLU A 542 -9.67 22.22 8.38
N LEU A 543 -10.69 21.66 9.01
CA LEU A 543 -10.98 20.24 8.94
C LEU A 543 -11.51 19.86 7.55
N LEU A 544 -12.41 20.66 6.98
CA LEU A 544 -12.95 20.40 5.65
C LEU A 544 -11.86 20.37 4.57
N SER A 545 -10.84 21.24 4.65
CA SER A 545 -9.73 21.24 3.71
C SER A 545 -8.84 19.98 3.81
N ARG A 546 -8.81 19.32 4.97
CA ARG A 546 -8.09 18.06 5.19
C ARG A 546 -8.90 16.81 4.87
N VAL A 547 -10.20 16.93 4.76
CA VAL A 547 -11.14 15.80 4.62
C VAL A 547 -11.71 15.70 3.21
N LEU A 548 -12.00 16.84 2.58
CA LEU A 548 -12.59 16.89 1.25
C LEU A 548 -11.50 16.95 0.17
N ASN A 549 -11.73 16.25 -0.92
CA ASN A 549 -10.87 16.34 -2.09
C ASN A 549 -11.11 17.63 -2.90
N ASP A 550 -10.25 17.94 -3.84
CA ASP A 550 -10.28 19.16 -4.68
C ASP A 550 -11.58 19.37 -5.46
N TYR A 551 -12.35 18.31 -5.73
CA TYR A 551 -13.62 18.39 -6.46
C TYR A 551 -14.76 18.88 -5.57
N ASP A 552 -14.70 18.57 -4.28
CA ASP A 552 -15.73 18.84 -3.31
C ASP A 552 -15.50 20.18 -2.55
N LEU A 553 -14.23 20.61 -2.41
CA LEU A 553 -13.85 21.86 -1.71
C LEU A 553 -14.51 23.13 -2.24
N PRO A 554 -14.67 23.36 -3.57
CA PRO A 554 -15.27 24.59 -4.09
C PRO A 554 -16.75 24.78 -3.70
N THR A 555 -17.42 23.71 -3.24
CA THR A 555 -18.84 23.72 -2.88
C THR A 555 -19.02 23.40 -1.38
N SER A 556 -18.51 24.25 -0.49
CA SER A 556 -18.44 23.99 0.96
C SER A 556 -19.73 24.24 1.74
N ASP A 557 -20.82 24.68 1.11
CA ASP A 557 -22.12 24.92 1.74
C ASP A 557 -22.97 23.63 1.90
N TYR A 558 -22.35 22.56 2.40
CA TYR A 558 -23.02 21.24 2.54
C TYR A 558 -24.09 21.20 3.62
N TYR A 559 -23.91 21.95 4.71
CA TYR A 559 -24.78 21.87 5.87
C TYR A 559 -26.08 22.65 5.65
N ARG A 560 -26.00 23.85 5.03
CA ARG A 560 -27.16 24.71 4.68
C ARG A 560 -26.91 25.34 3.33
N TRP A 561 -27.96 25.40 2.50
CA TRP A 561 -27.87 25.94 1.15
C TRP A 561 -29.19 26.59 0.70
N GLU A 562 -29.14 27.48 -0.27
CA GLU A 562 -30.27 28.12 -0.90
C GLU A 562 -30.16 28.10 -2.41
N VAL A 563 -31.28 27.85 -3.10
CA VAL A 563 -31.39 27.93 -4.56
C VAL A 563 -32.65 28.70 -4.92
N ARG A 564 -32.57 29.54 -5.92
CA ARG A 564 -33.66 30.39 -6.38
C ARG A 564 -33.96 30.15 -7.85
N TYR A 565 -35.22 30.04 -8.19
CA TYR A 565 -35.71 29.92 -9.56
C TYR A 565 -36.85 30.89 -9.78
N THR A 566 -36.88 31.61 -10.89
CA THR A 566 -38.10 32.22 -11.36
C THR A 566 -39.11 31.13 -11.70
N ARG A 567 -40.40 31.43 -11.64
CA ARG A 567 -41.48 30.49 -11.99
C ARG A 567 -41.29 29.90 -13.40
N LYS A 568 -40.83 30.75 -14.34
CA LYS A 568 -40.54 30.33 -15.70
C LYS A 568 -39.38 29.31 -15.75
N GLU A 569 -38.23 29.64 -15.17
CA GLU A 569 -37.05 28.74 -15.11
C GLU A 569 -37.40 27.40 -14.48
N LEU A 570 -38.13 27.42 -13.34
CA LEU A 570 -38.54 26.21 -12.65
C LEU A 570 -39.45 25.33 -13.51
N SER A 571 -40.40 25.96 -14.24
CA SER A 571 -41.34 25.24 -15.10
C SER A 571 -40.64 24.58 -16.28
N GLU A 572 -39.70 25.30 -16.93
CA GLU A 572 -38.91 24.81 -18.03
C GLU A 572 -37.95 23.67 -17.57
N LEU A 573 -37.32 23.84 -16.39
CA LEU A 573 -36.43 22.85 -15.79
C LEU A 573 -37.18 21.55 -15.49
N ILE A 574 -38.27 21.60 -14.76
CA ILE A 574 -39.06 20.42 -14.40
C ILE A 574 -39.57 19.70 -15.66
N MET A 575 -40.10 20.44 -16.66
CA MET A 575 -40.53 19.87 -17.93
C MET A 575 -39.41 19.12 -18.64
N ARG A 576 -38.24 19.72 -18.74
CA ARG A 576 -37.07 19.12 -19.41
C ARG A 576 -36.57 17.87 -18.69
N LYS A 577 -36.52 17.92 -17.34
CA LYS A 577 -35.98 16.83 -16.52
C LYS A 577 -36.94 15.67 -16.35
N THR A 578 -38.26 15.93 -16.27
CA THR A 578 -39.25 14.87 -16.08
C THR A 578 -39.87 14.37 -17.39
N GLY A 579 -39.73 15.12 -18.49
CA GLY A 579 -40.44 14.88 -19.73
C GLY A 579 -41.93 15.25 -19.71
N PHE A 580 -42.46 15.75 -18.55
CA PHE A 580 -43.85 16.09 -18.34
C PHE A 580 -44.08 17.58 -18.46
N ASN A 581 -45.06 17.96 -19.29
CA ASN A 581 -45.48 19.38 -19.45
C ASN A 581 -46.51 19.79 -18.43
N PHE A 582 -46.07 20.28 -17.29
CA PHE A 582 -46.96 20.83 -16.24
C PHE A 582 -47.60 22.18 -16.60
N GLY A 583 -47.16 22.83 -17.68
CA GLY A 583 -47.45 24.23 -17.93
C GLY A 583 -46.63 25.14 -17.01
N THR A 584 -47.22 26.19 -16.50
CA THR A 584 -46.58 27.04 -15.48
C THR A 584 -46.75 26.39 -14.10
N VAL A 585 -45.63 26.11 -13.41
CA VAL A 585 -45.63 25.53 -12.06
C VAL A 585 -46.19 26.55 -11.07
N GLN A 586 -47.28 26.18 -10.40
CA GLN A 586 -47.99 27.02 -9.44
C GLN A 586 -47.59 26.75 -7.99
N ALA A 587 -47.37 25.44 -7.67
CA ALA A 587 -46.93 25.01 -6.34
C ALA A 587 -46.09 23.73 -6.42
N LEU A 588 -45.25 23.54 -5.43
CA LEU A 588 -44.52 22.31 -5.09
C LEU A 588 -44.95 21.91 -3.67
N ASP A 589 -45.70 20.80 -3.54
CA ASP A 589 -46.25 20.37 -2.25
C ASP A 589 -45.56 19.09 -1.80
N PRO A 590 -44.79 19.07 -0.70
CA PRO A 590 -44.34 17.84 -0.08
C PRO A 590 -45.50 16.94 0.33
N VAL A 591 -45.58 15.69 -0.16
CA VAL A 591 -46.65 14.73 0.12
C VAL A 591 -46.23 13.78 1.26
N GLU A 592 -45.01 13.33 1.24
CA GLU A 592 -44.46 12.47 2.27
C GLU A 592 -43.02 12.92 2.55
N ILE A 593 -42.67 13.02 3.83
CA ILE A 593 -41.38 13.53 4.30
C ILE A 593 -40.81 12.52 5.30
N GLY A 594 -39.56 12.16 5.13
CA GLY A 594 -38.81 11.30 6.06
C GLY A 594 -38.36 12.06 7.32
N PRO A 595 -37.84 11.34 8.34
CA PRO A 595 -37.48 11.92 9.63
C PRO A 595 -36.36 12.95 9.58
N SER A 596 -35.50 12.94 8.55
CA SER A 596 -34.48 13.98 8.34
C SER A 596 -35.05 15.27 7.71
N GLY A 597 -36.30 15.23 7.28
CA GLY A 597 -36.94 16.29 6.50
C GLY A 597 -36.71 16.16 5.00
N ARG A 598 -36.15 15.04 4.52
CA ARG A 598 -36.09 14.75 3.09
C ARG A 598 -37.45 14.40 2.55
N ILE A 599 -37.81 15.05 1.45
CA ILE A 599 -39.06 14.82 0.76
C ILE A 599 -38.97 13.50 0.02
N LYS A 600 -39.82 12.53 0.36
CA LYS A 600 -39.96 11.22 -0.30
C LYS A 600 -40.80 11.34 -1.56
N TYR A 601 -41.97 12.02 -1.45
CA TYR A 601 -42.85 12.30 -2.58
C TYR A 601 -43.24 13.78 -2.59
N MET A 602 -43.16 14.38 -3.78
CA MET A 602 -43.52 15.80 -4.00
C MET A 602 -44.56 15.91 -5.11
N ARG A 603 -45.65 16.60 -4.86
CA ARG A 603 -46.65 16.93 -5.85
C ARG A 603 -46.26 18.23 -6.54
N VAL A 604 -46.13 18.18 -7.86
CA VAL A 604 -45.95 19.34 -8.73
C VAL A 604 -47.31 19.78 -9.24
N VAL A 605 -47.75 20.97 -8.87
CA VAL A 605 -49.02 21.57 -9.32
C VAL A 605 -48.69 22.56 -10.43
N GLY A 606 -49.13 22.27 -11.62
CA GLY A 606 -48.97 23.15 -12.77
C GLY A 606 -50.27 23.61 -13.37
N SER A 607 -50.22 24.60 -14.26
CA SER A 607 -51.41 25.16 -14.92
C SER A 607 -52.10 24.20 -15.90
N LYS A 608 -51.38 23.16 -16.38
CA LYS A 608 -51.87 22.15 -17.31
C LYS A 608 -52.09 20.80 -16.67
N HIS A 609 -51.15 20.38 -15.80
CA HIS A 609 -51.16 19.07 -15.18
C HIS A 609 -50.69 19.15 -13.72
N THR A 610 -51.13 18.19 -12.92
CA THR A 610 -50.65 17.95 -11.56
C THR A 610 -50.23 16.50 -11.47
N ALA A 611 -49.00 16.21 -10.97
CA ALA A 611 -48.50 14.86 -10.75
C ALA A 611 -47.55 14.81 -9.53
N THR A 612 -47.42 13.61 -8.96
CA THR A 612 -46.45 13.37 -7.88
C THR A 612 -45.19 12.77 -8.45
N ILE A 613 -44.07 13.32 -8.08
CA ILE A 613 -42.71 12.80 -8.39
C ILE A 613 -42.05 12.28 -7.11
N GLY A 614 -41.17 11.36 -7.22
CA GLY A 614 -40.41 10.73 -6.14
C GLY A 614 -39.72 9.44 -6.63
N LYS A 615 -38.78 8.87 -5.91
CA LYS A 615 -38.38 9.23 -4.54
C LYS A 615 -37.31 10.34 -4.52
N GLU A 616 -36.50 10.35 -3.46
CA GLU A 616 -35.53 11.38 -3.11
C GLU A 616 -34.67 11.84 -4.31
N LEU A 617 -34.05 10.90 -5.01
CA LEU A 617 -33.16 11.20 -6.14
C LEU A 617 -33.89 11.82 -7.33
N GLU A 618 -35.13 11.37 -7.64
CA GLU A 618 -35.94 11.91 -8.73
C GLU A 618 -36.33 13.35 -8.46
N ILE A 619 -36.65 13.68 -7.19
CA ILE A 619 -36.91 15.05 -6.79
C ILE A 619 -35.69 15.94 -7.00
N ARG A 620 -34.50 15.47 -6.62
CA ARG A 620 -33.24 16.21 -6.80
C ARG A 620 -32.92 16.43 -8.28
N ARG A 621 -33.16 15.41 -9.12
CA ARG A 621 -32.97 15.50 -10.58
C ARG A 621 -33.95 16.45 -11.24
N ALA A 622 -35.20 16.45 -10.81
CA ALA A 622 -36.24 17.30 -11.38
C ALA A 622 -35.99 18.80 -11.11
N LEU A 623 -35.30 19.12 -10.00
CA LEU A 623 -35.13 20.50 -9.51
C LEU A 623 -33.69 21.04 -9.73
N SER A 624 -32.88 20.41 -10.56
CA SER A 624 -31.52 20.92 -10.89
C SER A 624 -31.08 20.46 -12.27
N GLU A 625 -30.21 21.22 -12.88
CA GLU A 625 -29.58 20.81 -14.16
C GLU A 625 -28.74 19.53 -14.02
N THR A 626 -28.09 19.36 -12.86
CA THR A 626 -27.36 18.15 -12.49
C THR A 626 -28.15 17.39 -11.41
N HIS A 627 -27.83 17.62 -10.16
CA HIS A 627 -28.57 17.10 -9.00
C HIS A 627 -28.63 18.17 -7.93
N LEU A 628 -29.85 18.44 -7.38
CA LEU A 628 -29.98 19.27 -6.19
C LEU A 628 -29.22 18.61 -5.02
N LYS A 629 -28.64 19.40 -4.13
CA LYS A 629 -27.79 18.88 -3.04
C LYS A 629 -28.47 17.79 -2.19
N SER A 630 -29.73 17.99 -1.82
CA SER A 630 -30.58 16.99 -1.16
C SER A 630 -32.06 17.27 -1.44
N SER A 631 -32.97 16.38 -1.02
CA SER A 631 -34.42 16.68 -0.99
C SER A 631 -34.90 17.21 0.36
N ALA A 632 -33.99 17.52 1.30
CA ALA A 632 -34.35 18.15 2.59
C ALA A 632 -34.35 19.67 2.47
N PHE A 633 -35.46 20.23 2.02
CA PHE A 633 -35.64 21.69 1.85
C PHE A 633 -37.05 22.17 2.17
N SER A 634 -37.16 23.44 2.56
CA SER A 634 -38.41 24.20 2.56
C SER A 634 -38.61 24.92 1.23
N ILE A 635 -39.86 25.17 0.88
CA ILE A 635 -40.28 25.82 -0.36
C ILE A 635 -40.98 27.12 0.03
N GLU A 636 -40.47 28.23 -0.45
CA GLU A 636 -41.09 29.56 -0.23
C GLU A 636 -41.25 30.25 -1.59
N TRP A 637 -42.36 30.96 -1.75
CA TRP A 637 -42.61 31.78 -2.93
C TRP A 637 -42.51 33.26 -2.57
N GLU A 638 -41.55 33.95 -3.16
CA GLU A 638 -41.37 35.39 -3.08
C GLU A 638 -41.85 35.97 -4.44
N GLU A 639 -43.11 36.37 -4.50
CA GLU A 639 -43.84 36.78 -5.71
C GLU A 639 -43.75 35.70 -6.81
N ASP A 640 -42.93 35.90 -7.82
CA ASP A 640 -42.73 34.97 -8.96
C ASP A 640 -41.44 34.13 -8.84
N THR A 641 -40.75 34.16 -7.69
CA THR A 641 -39.51 33.41 -7.41
C THR A 641 -39.79 32.31 -6.40
N CYS A 642 -39.47 31.08 -6.77
CA CYS A 642 -39.42 29.92 -5.87
C CYS A 642 -38.07 29.88 -5.18
N VAL A 643 -38.04 29.90 -3.86
CA VAL A 643 -36.85 29.82 -3.02
C VAL A 643 -36.84 28.47 -2.32
N LEU A 644 -35.80 27.68 -2.56
CA LEU A 644 -35.57 26.41 -1.89
C LEU A 644 -34.45 26.61 -0.85
N ARG A 645 -34.79 26.49 0.46
CA ARG A 645 -33.78 26.52 1.54
C ARG A 645 -33.58 25.11 2.07
N GLY A 646 -32.41 24.57 1.82
CA GLY A 646 -32.15 23.18 2.08
C GLY A 646 -31.00 22.92 3.04
N ARG A 647 -30.84 21.63 3.37
CA ARG A 647 -29.80 21.13 4.26
C ARG A 647 -29.24 19.76 3.81
N GLY A 648 -27.95 19.55 4.04
CA GLY A 648 -27.24 18.31 3.71
C GLY A 648 -26.95 18.14 2.23
N TRP A 649 -26.13 17.14 1.94
CA TRP A 649 -25.75 16.72 0.59
C TRP A 649 -25.84 15.19 0.47
N GLY A 650 -26.61 14.71 -0.51
CA GLY A 650 -26.89 13.31 -0.77
C GLY A 650 -28.12 12.80 -0.03
N HIS A 651 -28.35 11.51 -0.13
CA HIS A 651 -29.54 10.83 0.41
C HIS A 651 -29.63 10.86 1.95
N GLY A 652 -28.52 11.04 2.65
CA GLY A 652 -28.49 11.17 4.11
C GLY A 652 -28.70 9.89 4.91
N VAL A 653 -28.80 8.73 4.28
CA VAL A 653 -29.00 7.43 4.94
C VAL A 653 -27.68 6.89 5.46
N GLY A 654 -27.65 6.42 6.69
CA GLY A 654 -26.47 5.80 7.31
C GLY A 654 -25.37 6.80 7.64
N PHE A 655 -24.17 6.57 7.14
CA PHE A 655 -22.95 7.31 7.52
C PHE A 655 -22.90 8.72 6.90
N CYS A 656 -22.70 9.71 7.74
CA CYS A 656 -22.43 11.08 7.32
C CYS A 656 -20.94 11.34 7.29
N GLN A 657 -20.31 11.46 6.10
CA GLN A 657 -18.87 11.60 5.95
C GLN A 657 -18.31 12.80 6.75
N ILE A 658 -18.94 13.98 6.62
CA ILE A 658 -18.50 15.18 7.37
C ILE A 658 -18.68 15.01 8.87
N GLY A 659 -19.85 14.48 9.32
CA GLY A 659 -20.10 14.27 10.75
C GLY A 659 -19.11 13.27 11.37
N ALA A 660 -18.83 12.18 10.68
CA ALA A 660 -17.86 11.17 11.11
C ALA A 660 -16.43 11.72 11.18
N ALA A 661 -16.03 12.57 10.23
CA ALA A 661 -14.74 13.23 10.26
C ALA A 661 -14.59 14.16 11.47
N VAL A 662 -15.65 14.93 11.81
CA VAL A 662 -15.68 15.76 13.02
C VAL A 662 -15.63 14.91 14.29
N MET A 663 -16.31 13.76 14.32
CA MET A 663 -16.19 12.83 15.45
C MET A 663 -14.75 12.35 15.63
N ALA A 664 -14.07 11.91 14.57
CA ALA A 664 -12.69 11.47 14.62
C ALA A 664 -11.73 12.59 15.07
N ASP A 665 -11.92 13.82 14.58
CA ASP A 665 -11.13 14.99 14.98
C ASP A 665 -11.33 15.35 16.47
N LYS A 666 -12.51 15.00 17.03
CA LYS A 666 -12.81 15.09 18.47
C LYS A 666 -12.32 13.89 19.30
N GLY A 667 -11.63 12.94 18.70
CA GLY A 667 -11.02 11.81 19.37
C GLY A 667 -11.90 10.56 19.51
N PHE A 668 -13.03 10.45 18.79
CA PHE A 668 -13.81 9.21 18.72
C PHE A 668 -13.08 8.18 17.87
N ASP A 669 -13.03 6.94 18.34
CA ASP A 669 -12.47 5.84 17.58
C ASP A 669 -13.42 5.31 16.49
N CYS A 670 -12.89 4.50 15.59
CA CYS A 670 -13.62 3.90 14.48
C CYS A 670 -14.89 3.15 14.95
N THR A 671 -14.83 2.41 16.04
CA THR A 671 -15.97 1.63 16.57
C THR A 671 -17.07 2.55 17.08
N GLN A 672 -16.70 3.61 17.79
CA GLN A 672 -17.64 4.63 18.29
C GLN A 672 -18.34 5.35 17.14
N ILE A 673 -17.57 5.72 16.11
CA ILE A 673 -18.11 6.39 14.92
C ILE A 673 -19.11 5.48 14.21
N LEU A 674 -18.76 4.22 13.95
CA LEU A 674 -19.65 3.25 13.29
C LEU A 674 -20.92 2.99 14.10
N SER A 675 -20.80 2.82 15.43
CA SER A 675 -21.95 2.60 16.34
C SER A 675 -22.89 3.82 16.43
N HIS A 676 -22.40 5.03 16.13
CA HIS A 676 -23.22 6.23 16.06
C HIS A 676 -24.21 6.16 14.88
N TYR A 677 -23.73 5.75 13.70
CA TYR A 677 -24.52 5.76 12.47
C TYR A 677 -25.26 4.45 12.18
N TYR A 678 -24.75 3.31 12.64
CA TYR A 678 -25.31 1.98 12.40
C TYR A 678 -25.67 1.30 13.71
N LYS A 679 -26.89 1.53 14.17
CA LYS A 679 -27.35 1.09 15.50
C LYS A 679 -27.49 -0.43 15.57
N GLY A 680 -26.80 -1.04 16.54
CA GLY A 680 -26.86 -2.49 16.76
C GLY A 680 -26.09 -3.32 15.72
N ALA A 681 -25.34 -2.69 14.82
CA ALA A 681 -24.40 -3.40 13.97
C ALA A 681 -23.06 -3.63 14.69
N GLU A 682 -22.38 -4.70 14.35
CA GLU A 682 -21.10 -5.13 14.94
C GLU A 682 -20.02 -5.27 13.88
N ILE A 683 -18.77 -4.99 14.25
CA ILE A 683 -17.62 -5.22 13.37
C ILE A 683 -17.23 -6.69 13.49
N SER A 684 -17.39 -7.45 12.42
CA SER A 684 -16.91 -8.84 12.28
C SER A 684 -15.54 -8.88 11.62
N GLY A 685 -14.81 -10.01 11.79
CA GLY A 685 -13.48 -10.17 11.23
C GLY A 685 -12.40 -9.37 11.97
N LYS A 686 -12.66 -8.96 13.22
CA LYS A 686 -11.59 -8.46 14.11
C LYS A 686 -10.63 -9.61 14.36
N HIS A 687 -9.35 -9.34 14.16
CA HIS A 687 -8.27 -10.28 14.49
C HIS A 687 -7.96 -10.12 15.98
N GLU A 688 -8.25 -11.15 16.77
CA GLU A 688 -7.79 -11.28 18.16
C GLU A 688 -6.30 -11.62 18.21
#